data_b8027d01d02ff79b068cd9e17611665b
#
_entry.id   b8027d01d02ff79b068cd9e17611665b
#
_cell.length_a   1.000
_cell.length_b   1.000
_cell.length_c   1.000
_cell.angle_alpha   90.00
_cell.angle_beta   90.00
_cell.angle_gamma   90.00
#
_symmetry.space_group_name_H-M   'P 1'
#
loop_
_entity.id
_entity.type
_entity.pdbx_description
1 polymer ?
#
loop_
_entity_poly.entity_id
_entity_poly.type
_entity_poly.pdbx_seq_one_letter_code
_entity_poly.pdbx_strand_id
1 'polypeptide(L)'
;MKRPRILKAIACAAALAIASETTHAAGLLVADGGFGGTLELKEHDIDVTINNGIAVTRVTQIFQNMEQRQVEALYTFPVPKGASVGNFSMWINGKEMVGEVLEKKRAREIYESYKQTRRDPGLLEQVDYKTFEMRIFPIQPSAEQRVQITYYQELEVDHDWATYVYPLATSTRREMDQKTTGRFAFTVHAKSMIPIEAVESPSHAKDIVVAKHTEDYYQASLEQNGGSLAKDIVLAFNFARPQSGFDLLTSKPNGEDGYFALTLTPGEDLAKKEDGMDYIFLLDISGSMADDGKLLLSKDSVGAFIQELGPQDRFEVLTFNVQPNLAFRELRDATDANKSEGIAYLNSQSARGGTVLAPAVTTAFKFATADRPLNIVILSDGLSEAQDRSTLVQLSQSRPSNSRIFCIGVGNDVNRPMLEQIASETGGLAAFISRGDNFARQAGAFRRKLTRPVATGLEVKITGVDVYDLEPQKLPNLYHGAPVRIYGRYKGSGEAKVELRASVNGNELKQSVPLTFDKKSQNPEIERMWAWHRIDGLLKAADAKGNRASVANEIVRLGEGYSIATEYTSFLVLENDGEYQRWKIARQNLRRFENDRTALAAVHRDFERMRNKAIASLGPEALGAPAQNISSQSDRTVNRSVPISSQAAPQLAEQARDFQRSRSIDFGGGGPVGPIFVLFALLYRKFTAKN
;
A
#
# COMPACT_ATOMS: atom_id res chain seq x y z
N MET A 1 33.10 -57.03 -20.73
CA MET A 1 33.66 -55.87 -19.94
C MET A 1 33.40 -54.57 -20.71
N LYS A 2 32.32 -53.85 -20.40
CA LYS A 2 32.07 -52.41 -20.73
C LYS A 2 30.87 -51.91 -19.93
N ARG A 3 31.14 -51.46 -18.73
CA ARG A 3 30.28 -50.49 -17.98
C ARG A 3 31.26 -49.73 -17.07
N PRO A 4 31.52 -48.47 -17.28
CA PRO A 4 30.92 -47.43 -16.50
C PRO A 4 30.91 -46.06 -17.28
N ARG A 5 29.89 -45.75 -18.02
CA ARG A 5 29.68 -44.41 -18.58
C ARG A 5 28.30 -43.82 -18.22
N ILE A 6 27.40 -44.61 -17.68
CA ILE A 6 26.02 -44.17 -17.34
C ILE A 6 25.96 -43.54 -15.94
N LEU A 7 26.83 -43.94 -15.03
CA LEU A 7 26.82 -43.35 -13.66
C LEU A 7 27.36 -41.91 -13.57
N LYS A 8 28.18 -41.48 -14.53
CA LYS A 8 28.69 -40.06 -14.53
C LYS A 8 27.69 -39.09 -15.14
N ALA A 9 26.80 -39.54 -16.01
CA ALA A 9 25.74 -38.69 -16.59
C ALA A 9 24.59 -38.42 -15.61
N ILE A 10 24.31 -39.35 -14.69
CA ILE A 10 23.26 -39.17 -13.66
C ILE A 10 23.77 -38.24 -12.52
N ALA A 11 25.06 -38.26 -12.20
CA ALA A 11 25.63 -37.34 -11.22
C ALA A 11 25.72 -35.87 -11.70
N CYS A 12 25.89 -35.63 -13.03
CA CYS A 12 25.85 -34.29 -13.59
C CYS A 12 24.41 -33.75 -13.77
N ALA A 13 23.43 -34.62 -14.02
CA ALA A 13 22.04 -34.21 -14.12
C ALA A 13 21.42 -33.91 -12.74
N ALA A 14 21.90 -34.57 -11.67
CA ALA A 14 21.49 -34.24 -10.30
C ALA A 14 22.14 -32.99 -9.71
N ALA A 15 23.28 -32.52 -10.27
CA ALA A 15 23.95 -31.28 -9.86
C ALA A 15 23.40 -30.03 -10.57
N LEU A 16 22.65 -30.17 -11.67
CA LEU A 16 21.98 -29.05 -12.37
C LEU A 16 20.53 -28.79 -11.92
N ALA A 17 19.99 -29.64 -11.04
CA ALA A 17 18.62 -29.49 -10.52
C ALA A 17 18.56 -28.80 -9.15
N ILE A 18 19.66 -28.23 -8.65
CA ILE A 18 19.72 -27.47 -7.38
C ILE A 18 20.30 -26.07 -7.63
N ALA A 19 19.92 -25.43 -8.72
CA ALA A 19 19.90 -23.98 -8.81
C ALA A 19 18.45 -23.54 -8.63
N SER A 20 17.89 -23.81 -7.44
CA SER A 20 16.74 -23.05 -6.98
C SER A 20 17.20 -21.62 -6.84
N GLU A 21 16.70 -20.76 -7.70
CA GLU A 21 16.82 -19.31 -7.51
C GLU A 21 16.33 -19.01 -6.11
N THR A 22 17.27 -18.63 -5.25
CA THR A 22 16.97 -18.16 -3.91
C THR A 22 16.32 -16.80 -4.06
N THR A 23 14.98 -16.77 -4.07
CA THR A 23 14.24 -15.53 -3.83
C THR A 23 14.75 -14.95 -2.51
N HIS A 24 15.46 -13.85 -2.60
CA HIS A 24 15.99 -13.16 -1.45
C HIS A 24 14.83 -12.52 -0.69
N ALA A 25 14.55 -13.05 0.47
CA ALA A 25 13.59 -12.50 1.39
C ALA A 25 14.19 -11.31 2.14
N ALA A 26 13.35 -10.32 2.41
CA ALA A 26 13.71 -9.11 3.12
C ALA A 26 14.20 -9.40 4.56
N GLY A 27 15.15 -8.63 5.06
CA GLY A 27 15.71 -8.75 6.42
C GLY A 27 16.92 -9.67 6.53
N LEU A 28 17.48 -10.14 5.42
CA LEU A 28 18.68 -10.94 5.44
C LEU A 28 19.92 -10.03 5.58
N LEU A 29 20.56 -10.09 6.73
CA LEU A 29 21.89 -9.54 6.94
C LEU A 29 22.92 -10.54 6.39
N VAL A 30 23.46 -10.27 5.23
CA VAL A 30 24.56 -11.04 4.63
C VAL A 30 25.74 -10.11 4.44
N ALA A 31 26.91 -10.54 4.87
CA ALA A 31 28.14 -9.90 4.45
C ALA A 31 28.55 -10.49 3.10
N ASP A 32 28.69 -9.66 2.07
CA ASP A 32 29.03 -10.05 0.70
C ASP A 32 30.53 -9.94 0.42
N GLY A 33 30.98 -10.61 -0.64
CA GLY A 33 32.30 -10.43 -1.22
C GLY A 33 33.49 -11.04 -0.48
N GLY A 34 33.31 -12.18 0.18
CA GLY A 34 34.42 -12.83 0.94
C GLY A 34 34.70 -12.16 2.27
N PHE A 35 33.99 -11.10 2.60
CA PHE A 35 33.96 -10.44 3.91
C PHE A 35 32.82 -10.94 4.78
N GLY A 36 32.20 -12.06 4.42
CA GLY A 36 31.10 -12.68 5.17
C GLY A 36 31.35 -12.71 6.66
N GLY A 37 30.37 -12.28 7.46
CA GLY A 37 30.47 -12.20 8.91
C GLY A 37 29.10 -12.16 9.56
N THR A 38 29.07 -12.24 10.89
CA THR A 38 27.84 -12.16 11.67
C THR A 38 27.55 -10.69 12.01
N LEU A 39 26.41 -10.20 11.53
CA LEU A 39 25.85 -8.91 11.91
C LEU A 39 24.58 -9.13 12.71
N GLU A 40 24.36 -8.29 13.69
CA GLU A 40 23.12 -8.25 14.47
C GLU A 40 22.40 -6.94 14.26
N LEU A 41 21.07 -6.98 14.18
CA LEU A 41 20.23 -5.78 14.29
C LEU A 41 20.01 -5.49 15.77
N LYS A 42 20.78 -4.56 16.31
CA LYS A 42 20.74 -4.21 17.72
C LYS A 42 19.52 -3.39 18.08
N GLU A 43 19.26 -2.32 17.34
CA GLU A 43 18.13 -1.42 17.57
C GLU A 43 17.35 -1.19 16.30
N HIS A 44 16.02 -1.09 16.44
CA HIS A 44 15.09 -0.80 15.36
C HIS A 44 14.02 0.15 15.88
N ASP A 45 14.11 1.41 15.46
CA ASP A 45 13.24 2.50 15.90
C ASP A 45 12.45 3.03 14.71
N ILE A 46 11.12 2.98 14.80
CA ILE A 46 10.20 3.40 13.74
C ILE A 46 9.34 4.56 14.27
N ASP A 47 9.49 5.71 13.66
CA ASP A 47 8.70 6.92 13.93
C ASP A 47 7.84 7.24 12.71
N VAL A 48 6.53 7.31 12.90
CA VAL A 48 5.55 7.51 11.82
C VAL A 48 4.70 8.73 12.11
N THR A 49 4.64 9.64 11.14
CA THR A 49 3.71 10.76 11.15
C THR A 49 2.70 10.58 10.03
N ILE A 50 1.42 10.47 10.38
CA ILE A 50 0.31 10.36 9.43
C ILE A 50 -0.44 11.69 9.40
N ASN A 51 -0.55 12.29 8.22
CA ASN A 51 -1.27 13.52 7.98
C ASN A 51 -2.29 13.31 6.86
N ASN A 52 -3.58 13.30 7.20
CA ASN A 52 -4.70 13.08 6.26
C ASN A 52 -4.52 11.89 5.32
N GLY A 53 -4.07 10.77 5.88
CA GLY A 53 -3.87 9.54 5.13
C GLY A 53 -2.60 9.47 4.29
N ILE A 54 -1.65 10.39 4.47
CA ILE A 54 -0.28 10.29 3.95
C ILE A 54 0.65 10.06 5.16
N ALA A 55 1.41 8.98 5.13
CA ALA A 55 2.33 8.59 6.17
C ALA A 55 3.79 8.90 5.77
N VAL A 56 4.52 9.52 6.67
CA VAL A 56 5.98 9.68 6.64
C VAL A 56 6.56 8.73 7.67
N THR A 57 7.25 7.70 7.21
CA THR A 57 7.89 6.71 8.07
C THR A 57 9.40 6.92 8.09
N ARG A 58 9.94 7.12 9.28
CA ARG A 58 11.37 7.22 9.51
C ARG A 58 11.84 6.00 10.32
N VAL A 59 12.75 5.23 9.74
CA VAL A 59 13.30 4.02 10.32
C VAL A 59 14.74 4.25 10.67
N THR A 60 15.08 4.15 11.94
CA THR A 60 16.47 4.18 12.43
C THR A 60 16.87 2.79 12.86
N GLN A 61 18.02 2.32 12.37
CA GLN A 61 18.55 1.00 12.66
C GLN A 61 19.99 1.11 13.13
N ILE A 62 20.36 0.28 14.11
CA ILE A 62 21.73 0.11 14.57
C ILE A 62 22.11 -1.34 14.34
N PHE A 63 23.09 -1.55 13.46
CA PHE A 63 23.73 -2.83 13.20
C PHE A 63 25.00 -2.96 14.02
N GLN A 64 25.27 -4.13 14.55
CA GLN A 64 26.50 -4.45 15.28
C GLN A 64 27.29 -5.53 14.55
N ASN A 65 28.56 -5.27 14.27
CA ASN A 65 29.49 -6.24 13.75
C ASN A 65 30.00 -7.13 14.89
N MET A 66 29.65 -8.42 14.86
CA MET A 66 30.05 -9.39 15.86
C MET A 66 31.42 -10.02 15.57
N GLU A 67 32.02 -9.69 14.42
CA GLU A 67 33.31 -10.25 14.01
C GLU A 67 34.48 -9.39 14.49
N GLN A 68 35.66 -10.00 14.53
CA GLN A 68 36.93 -9.33 14.83
C GLN A 68 37.62 -8.72 13.60
N ARG A 69 36.85 -8.57 12.51
CA ARG A 69 37.31 -8.02 11.23
C ARG A 69 36.29 -7.04 10.65
N GLN A 70 36.72 -6.22 9.74
CA GLN A 70 35.81 -5.36 8.97
C GLN A 70 34.87 -6.22 8.09
N VAL A 71 33.60 -5.84 8.05
CA VAL A 71 32.59 -6.49 7.22
C VAL A 71 31.85 -5.47 6.37
N GLU A 72 31.30 -5.91 5.25
CA GLU A 72 30.27 -5.20 4.49
C GLU A 72 28.90 -5.72 4.93
N ALA A 73 27.98 -4.80 5.27
CA ALA A 73 26.59 -5.15 5.49
C ALA A 73 25.83 -5.09 4.17
N LEU A 74 25.16 -6.16 3.84
CA LEU A 74 24.12 -6.21 2.83
C LEU A 74 22.78 -6.47 3.53
N TYR A 75 21.92 -5.50 3.54
CA TYR A 75 20.63 -5.58 4.21
C TYR A 75 19.49 -5.31 3.21
N THR A 76 18.64 -6.29 3.07
CA THR A 76 17.45 -6.20 2.21
C THR A 76 16.22 -5.98 3.09
N PHE A 77 15.39 -5.01 2.75
CA PHE A 77 14.19 -4.70 3.50
C PHE A 77 13.02 -4.37 2.57
N PRO A 78 11.78 -4.72 3.00
CA PRO A 78 10.59 -4.38 2.26
C PRO A 78 10.17 -2.94 2.54
N VAL A 79 9.52 -2.31 1.57
CA VAL A 79 8.73 -1.10 1.76
C VAL A 79 7.28 -1.38 1.40
N PRO A 80 6.33 -0.65 1.98
CA PRO A 80 4.94 -0.79 1.61
C PRO A 80 4.72 -0.49 0.13
N LYS A 81 3.66 -1.05 -0.42
CA LYS A 81 3.22 -0.74 -1.78
C LYS A 81 3.04 0.77 -1.97
N GLY A 82 3.51 1.27 -3.10
CA GLY A 82 3.38 2.68 -3.43
C GLY A 82 4.20 3.63 -2.55
N ALA A 83 5.09 3.11 -1.72
CA ALA A 83 5.98 3.92 -0.93
C ALA A 83 7.10 4.52 -1.78
N SER A 84 7.38 5.79 -1.53
CA SER A 84 8.50 6.53 -2.12
C SER A 84 9.62 6.67 -1.11
N VAL A 85 10.77 6.04 -1.33
CA VAL A 85 11.95 6.20 -0.47
C VAL A 85 12.62 7.52 -0.80
N GLY A 86 12.55 8.47 0.13
CA GLY A 86 12.96 9.86 -0.08
C GLY A 86 14.15 10.32 0.75
N ASN A 87 14.72 9.46 1.60
CA ASN A 87 15.98 9.76 2.28
C ASN A 87 16.70 8.49 2.74
N PHE A 88 18.02 8.55 2.70
CA PHE A 88 18.92 7.60 3.31
C PHE A 88 20.11 8.36 3.91
N SER A 89 20.38 8.18 5.21
CA SER A 89 21.55 8.71 5.87
C SER A 89 22.24 7.66 6.74
N MET A 90 23.54 7.83 6.98
CA MET A 90 24.32 6.99 7.87
C MET A 90 25.25 7.85 8.74
N TRP A 91 25.60 7.34 9.91
CA TRP A 91 26.54 8.00 10.82
C TRP A 91 27.95 7.51 10.57
N ILE A 92 28.81 8.43 10.15
CA ILE A 92 30.24 8.19 9.94
C ILE A 92 31.00 9.01 10.97
N ASN A 93 31.81 8.36 11.81
CA ASN A 93 32.54 9.03 12.90
C ASN A 93 31.63 9.89 13.80
N GLY A 94 30.42 9.40 14.09
CA GLY A 94 29.42 10.08 14.93
C GLY A 94 28.68 11.25 14.26
N LYS A 95 29.01 11.60 13.01
CA LYS A 95 28.34 12.65 12.24
C LYS A 95 27.35 12.03 11.25
N GLU A 96 26.12 12.57 11.18
CA GLU A 96 25.14 12.18 10.18
C GLU A 96 25.56 12.67 8.78
N MET A 97 25.67 11.75 7.86
CA MET A 97 25.93 11.99 6.43
C MET A 97 24.68 11.64 5.64
N VAL A 98 24.06 12.65 5.06
CA VAL A 98 22.85 12.50 4.23
C VAL A 98 23.28 12.10 2.82
N GLY A 99 22.67 11.03 2.29
CA GLY A 99 22.91 10.55 0.93
C GLY A 99 22.33 11.47 -0.12
N GLU A 100 22.92 11.43 -1.32
CA GLU A 100 22.39 12.09 -2.50
C GLU A 100 21.88 11.07 -3.50
N VAL A 101 20.85 11.41 -4.24
CA VAL A 101 20.29 10.55 -5.28
C VAL A 101 21.04 10.79 -6.59
N LEU A 102 21.45 9.70 -7.19
CA LEU A 102 22.14 9.68 -8.49
C LEU A 102 21.52 8.62 -9.40
N GLU A 103 21.80 8.71 -10.68
CA GLU A 103 21.57 7.60 -11.59
C GLU A 103 22.19 6.31 -11.03
N LYS A 104 21.43 5.21 -11.03
CA LYS A 104 21.77 3.96 -10.35
C LYS A 104 23.15 3.41 -10.71
N LYS A 105 23.47 3.38 -12.01
CA LYS A 105 24.75 2.88 -12.50
C LYS A 105 25.91 3.73 -11.98
N ARG A 106 25.79 5.06 -12.07
CA ARG A 106 26.80 6.00 -11.57
C ARG A 106 27.00 5.88 -10.06
N ALA A 107 25.91 5.76 -9.28
CA ALA A 107 25.99 5.57 -7.83
C ALA A 107 26.77 4.30 -7.48
N ARG A 108 26.49 3.19 -8.17
CA ARG A 108 27.17 1.91 -7.96
C ARG A 108 28.66 1.98 -8.35
N GLU A 109 29.02 2.59 -9.47
CA GLU A 109 30.42 2.77 -9.89
C GLU A 109 31.23 3.55 -8.84
N ILE A 110 30.65 4.61 -8.28
CA ILE A 110 31.29 5.39 -7.22
C ILE A 110 31.43 4.53 -5.94
N TYR A 111 30.37 3.85 -5.52
CA TYR A 111 30.39 2.97 -4.35
C TYR A 111 31.52 1.92 -4.44
N GLU A 112 31.60 1.20 -5.56
CA GLU A 112 32.63 0.16 -5.77
C GLU A 112 34.05 0.75 -5.78
N SER A 113 34.26 1.96 -6.33
CA SER A 113 35.55 2.62 -6.31
C SER A 113 36.03 2.96 -4.88
N TYR A 114 35.09 3.36 -4.00
CA TYR A 114 35.38 3.64 -2.59
C TYR A 114 35.63 2.35 -1.78
N LYS A 115 34.85 1.31 -2.04
CA LYS A 115 35.06 -0.01 -1.43
C LYS A 115 36.46 -0.55 -1.70
N GLN A 116 36.95 -0.43 -2.95
CA GLN A 116 38.32 -0.85 -3.32
C GLN A 116 39.40 -0.06 -2.56
N THR A 117 39.16 1.20 -2.23
CA THR A 117 40.08 2.05 -1.47
C THR A 117 39.84 1.99 0.05
N ARG A 118 38.95 1.11 0.55
CA ARG A 118 38.57 0.93 1.96
C ARG A 118 38.09 2.21 2.63
N ARG A 119 37.30 2.99 1.93
CA ARG A 119 36.58 4.17 2.47
C ARG A 119 35.16 3.79 2.85
N ASP A 120 34.44 4.68 3.50
CA ASP A 120 33.13 4.44 4.13
C ASP A 120 31.93 4.84 3.25
N PRO A 121 31.63 4.18 2.10
CA PRO A 121 30.45 4.49 1.31
C PRO A 121 29.22 3.74 1.82
N GLY A 122 28.05 4.34 1.60
CA GLY A 122 26.74 3.70 1.73
C GLY A 122 25.95 3.79 0.41
N LEU A 123 25.28 2.71 0.06
CA LEU A 123 24.45 2.64 -1.15
C LEU A 123 23.08 2.08 -0.80
N LEU A 124 22.01 2.72 -1.29
CA LEU A 124 20.65 2.24 -1.17
C LEU A 124 20.01 2.19 -2.55
N GLU A 125 19.58 1.00 -2.95
CA GLU A 125 19.05 0.72 -4.27
C GLU A 125 17.68 0.02 -4.19
N GLN A 126 16.81 0.34 -5.11
CA GLN A 126 15.61 -0.45 -5.35
C GLN A 126 15.98 -1.70 -6.18
N VAL A 127 15.68 -2.89 -5.64
CA VAL A 127 15.93 -4.19 -6.31
C VAL A 127 14.71 -4.60 -7.12
N ASP A 128 13.53 -4.48 -6.54
CA ASP A 128 12.25 -4.69 -7.19
C ASP A 128 11.21 -3.65 -6.68
N TYR A 129 9.96 -3.76 -7.12
CA TYR A 129 8.91 -2.79 -6.80
C TYR A 129 8.56 -2.64 -5.31
N LYS A 130 8.99 -3.58 -4.46
CA LYS A 130 8.72 -3.61 -3.00
C LYS A 130 9.98 -3.76 -2.15
N THR A 131 11.13 -4.05 -2.75
CA THR A 131 12.36 -4.45 -2.05
C THR A 131 13.48 -3.47 -2.31
N PHE A 132 14.09 -3.03 -1.22
CA PHE A 132 15.29 -2.21 -1.25
C PHE A 132 16.47 -2.95 -0.64
N GLU A 133 17.64 -2.75 -1.20
CA GLU A 133 18.90 -3.28 -0.73
C GLU A 133 19.80 -2.14 -0.29
N MET A 134 20.33 -2.24 0.92
CA MET A 134 21.28 -1.31 1.49
C MET A 134 22.64 -1.99 1.64
N ARG A 135 23.68 -1.34 1.12
CA ARG A 135 25.08 -1.75 1.26
C ARG A 135 25.84 -0.73 2.07
N ILE A 136 26.56 -1.18 3.09
CA ILE A 136 27.34 -0.34 3.98
C ILE A 136 28.72 -0.98 4.15
N PHE A 137 29.78 -0.23 3.88
CA PHE A 137 31.14 -0.69 4.02
C PHE A 137 32.07 0.46 4.46
N PRO A 138 33.11 0.18 5.29
CA PRO A 138 33.24 -0.98 6.16
C PRO A 138 32.54 -0.77 7.50
N ILE A 139 32.01 -1.83 8.11
CA ILE A 139 31.70 -1.80 9.53
C ILE A 139 32.88 -2.37 10.28
N GLN A 140 33.51 -1.56 11.15
CA GLN A 140 34.71 -1.92 11.88
C GLN A 140 34.47 -3.11 12.83
N PRO A 141 35.52 -3.84 13.23
CA PRO A 141 35.41 -4.95 14.21
C PRO A 141 34.67 -4.50 15.46
N SER A 142 33.68 -5.26 15.90
CA SER A 142 32.90 -5.01 17.12
C SER A 142 32.25 -3.61 17.19
N ALA A 143 32.18 -2.89 16.07
CA ALA A 143 31.61 -1.56 15.99
C ALA A 143 30.12 -1.59 15.62
N GLU A 144 29.44 -0.51 15.96
CA GLU A 144 28.06 -0.24 15.59
C GLU A 144 27.99 0.67 14.38
N GLN A 145 27.01 0.42 13.52
CA GLN A 145 26.68 1.28 12.39
C GLN A 145 25.22 1.72 12.47
N ARG A 146 25.01 3.02 12.62
CA ARG A 146 23.68 3.62 12.61
C ARG A 146 23.32 4.09 11.21
N VAL A 147 22.09 3.76 10.79
CA VAL A 147 21.48 4.21 9.53
C VAL A 147 20.09 4.73 9.77
N GLN A 148 19.62 5.57 8.86
CA GLN A 148 18.24 6.06 8.86
C GLN A 148 17.69 6.11 7.44
N ILE A 149 16.46 5.64 7.27
CA ILE A 149 15.72 5.67 6.01
C ILE A 149 14.41 6.41 6.26
N THR A 150 13.98 7.22 5.31
CA THR A 150 12.65 7.83 5.33
C THR A 150 11.91 7.49 4.06
N TYR A 151 10.66 7.05 4.19
CA TYR A 151 9.78 6.83 3.05
C TYR A 151 8.38 7.41 3.30
N TYR A 152 7.68 7.68 2.22
CA TYR A 152 6.37 8.29 2.16
C TYR A 152 5.40 7.31 1.52
N GLN A 153 4.20 7.18 2.09
CA GLN A 153 3.16 6.29 1.54
C GLN A 153 1.77 6.85 1.76
N GLU A 154 0.86 6.53 0.87
CA GLU A 154 -0.56 6.70 1.12
C GLU A 154 -1.11 5.53 1.92
N LEU A 155 -2.02 5.81 2.86
CA LEU A 155 -2.76 4.75 3.53
C LEU A 155 -3.73 4.09 2.55
N GLU A 156 -3.83 2.78 2.63
CA GLU A 156 -4.91 2.05 1.96
C GLU A 156 -6.20 2.33 2.70
N VAL A 157 -7.20 2.87 1.97
CA VAL A 157 -8.51 3.21 2.55
C VAL A 157 -9.55 2.23 2.06
N ASP A 158 -10.33 1.72 3.00
CA ASP A 158 -11.46 0.87 2.74
C ASP A 158 -12.66 1.30 3.56
N HIS A 159 -13.63 1.88 2.88
CA HIS A 159 -14.83 2.44 3.49
C HIS A 159 -14.46 3.44 4.59
N ASP A 160 -14.75 3.15 5.84
CA ASP A 160 -14.44 4.02 6.97
C ASP A 160 -13.06 3.75 7.57
N TRP A 161 -12.35 2.75 7.08
CA TRP A 161 -11.07 2.32 7.61
C TRP A 161 -9.91 2.68 6.71
N ALA A 162 -8.90 3.35 7.26
CA ALA A 162 -7.58 3.45 6.65
C ALA A 162 -6.60 2.51 7.34
N THR A 163 -5.74 1.86 6.57
CA THR A 163 -4.79 0.89 7.11
C THR A 163 -3.36 1.35 6.84
N TYR A 164 -2.57 1.41 7.89
CA TYR A 164 -1.12 1.56 7.82
C TYR A 164 -0.46 0.21 8.06
N VAL A 165 0.46 -0.19 7.19
CA VAL A 165 1.24 -1.42 7.33
C VAL A 165 2.72 -1.06 7.36
N TYR A 166 3.41 -1.50 8.42
CA TYR A 166 4.86 -1.53 8.49
C TYR A 166 5.35 -2.95 8.25
N PRO A 167 5.97 -3.24 7.09
CA PRO A 167 6.36 -4.59 6.74
C PRO A 167 7.62 -5.02 7.51
N LEU A 168 7.50 -6.09 8.27
CA LEU A 168 8.60 -6.72 9.01
C LEU A 168 8.74 -8.19 8.63
N ALA A 169 7.61 -8.84 8.32
CA ALA A 169 7.58 -10.27 8.01
C ALA A 169 8.37 -10.56 6.75
N THR A 170 9.50 -11.14 6.96
CA THR A 170 10.42 -11.54 5.94
C THR A 170 10.62 -13.04 6.08
N SER A 171 10.77 -13.76 4.98
CA SER A 171 11.13 -15.17 5.04
C SER A 171 12.60 -15.29 5.45
N THR A 172 12.92 -15.02 6.70
CA THR A 172 14.27 -15.20 7.22
C THR A 172 14.53 -16.69 7.43
N ARG A 173 15.65 -17.17 6.92
CA ARG A 173 16.05 -18.58 7.06
C ARG A 173 16.70 -18.87 8.41
N ARG A 174 17.00 -17.84 9.23
CA ARG A 174 17.72 -17.98 10.51
C ARG A 174 16.87 -17.38 11.63
N GLU A 175 16.71 -18.11 12.71
CA GLU A 175 16.02 -17.60 13.92
C GLU A 175 16.69 -16.33 14.49
N MET A 176 18.00 -16.15 14.28
CA MET A 176 18.77 -14.97 14.71
C MET A 176 18.33 -13.68 14.00
N ASP A 177 17.83 -13.77 12.77
CA ASP A 177 17.43 -12.59 11.98
C ASP A 177 15.98 -12.16 12.27
N GLN A 178 15.28 -12.86 13.17
CA GLN A 178 13.86 -12.62 13.47
C GLN A 178 13.62 -11.72 14.68
N LYS A 179 14.68 -11.23 15.33
CA LYS A 179 14.58 -10.38 16.53
C LYS A 179 15.68 -9.33 16.56
N THR A 180 15.36 -8.19 17.16
CA THR A 180 16.41 -7.26 17.60
C THR A 180 17.11 -7.83 18.84
N THR A 181 18.39 -7.56 19.02
CA THR A 181 19.11 -7.94 20.25
C THR A 181 18.92 -6.92 21.37
N GLY A 182 18.52 -5.70 21.05
CA GLY A 182 18.21 -4.61 21.96
C GLY A 182 16.83 -4.01 21.71
N ARG A 183 16.75 -2.69 21.68
CA ARG A 183 15.49 -1.94 21.61
C ARG A 183 14.80 -2.12 20.27
N PHE A 184 13.50 -2.41 20.33
CA PHE A 184 12.55 -2.30 19.23
C PHE A 184 11.47 -1.29 19.63
N ALA A 185 11.32 -0.22 18.89
CA ALA A 185 10.32 0.81 19.15
C ALA A 185 9.55 1.19 17.90
N PHE A 186 8.24 1.35 18.05
CA PHE A 186 7.34 1.78 17.01
C PHE A 186 6.40 2.85 17.58
N THR A 187 6.42 4.04 17.00
CA THR A 187 5.59 5.16 17.42
C THR A 187 4.90 5.76 16.21
N VAL A 188 3.59 5.97 16.33
CA VAL A 188 2.77 6.59 15.28
C VAL A 188 2.03 7.78 15.86
N HIS A 189 2.13 8.91 15.18
CA HIS A 189 1.32 10.11 15.39
C HIS A 189 0.38 10.28 14.20
N ALA A 190 -0.92 10.14 14.41
CA ALA A 190 -1.92 10.23 13.36
C ALA A 190 -2.81 11.46 13.55
N LYS A 191 -2.80 12.36 12.56
CA LYS A 191 -3.67 13.52 12.46
C LYS A 191 -4.55 13.42 11.23
N SER A 192 -5.83 13.79 11.38
CA SER A 192 -6.79 13.79 10.29
C SER A 192 -7.73 15.00 10.38
N MET A 193 -8.09 15.56 9.22
CA MET A 193 -9.15 16.58 9.13
C MET A 193 -10.55 15.98 9.32
N ILE A 194 -10.67 14.67 9.12
CA ILE A 194 -11.88 13.89 9.40
C ILE A 194 -11.71 13.28 10.79
N PRO A 195 -12.70 13.38 11.70
CA PRO A 195 -12.60 12.78 13.03
C PRO A 195 -12.26 11.30 12.99
N ILE A 196 -11.31 10.89 13.82
CA ILE A 196 -10.94 9.49 14.01
C ILE A 196 -11.80 8.94 15.15
N GLU A 197 -12.60 7.92 14.89
CA GLU A 197 -13.48 7.30 15.89
C GLU A 197 -12.74 6.25 16.71
N ALA A 198 -11.94 5.42 16.04
CA ALA A 198 -11.16 4.35 16.66
C ALA A 198 -9.83 4.12 15.96
N VAL A 199 -8.87 3.65 16.75
CA VAL A 199 -7.58 3.12 16.24
C VAL A 199 -7.35 1.76 16.89
N GLU A 200 -7.05 0.76 16.09
CA GLU A 200 -6.77 -0.60 16.54
C GLU A 200 -5.58 -1.21 15.82
N SER A 201 -4.96 -2.20 16.44
CA SER A 201 -3.91 -3.01 15.81
C SER A 201 -4.36 -4.45 15.64
N PRO A 202 -4.79 -4.87 14.44
CA PRO A 202 -5.14 -6.26 14.18
C PRO A 202 -3.97 -7.23 14.36
N SER A 203 -2.76 -6.76 14.15
CA SER A 203 -1.55 -7.58 14.25
C SER A 203 -1.01 -7.69 15.69
N HIS A 204 -1.05 -6.60 16.48
CA HIS A 204 -0.40 -6.48 17.80
C HIS A 204 -1.39 -5.91 18.84
N ALA A 205 -2.62 -6.45 18.89
CA ALA A 205 -3.71 -5.94 19.73
C ALA A 205 -3.41 -5.87 21.23
N LYS A 206 -2.47 -6.71 21.72
CA LYS A 206 -2.09 -6.76 23.13
C LYS A 206 -0.84 -5.94 23.46
N ASP A 207 -0.04 -5.59 22.47
CA ASP A 207 1.29 -5.00 22.64
C ASP A 207 1.30 -3.51 22.33
N ILE A 208 0.41 -3.06 21.42
CA ILE A 208 0.32 -1.65 21.03
C ILE A 208 -0.59 -0.90 21.98
N VAL A 209 -0.07 0.17 22.56
CA VAL A 209 -0.83 1.13 23.38
C VAL A 209 -1.34 2.25 22.47
N VAL A 210 -2.65 2.48 22.49
CA VAL A 210 -3.29 3.56 21.72
C VAL A 210 -3.80 4.62 22.68
N ALA A 211 -3.43 5.87 22.44
CA ALA A 211 -3.88 7.06 23.17
C ALA A 211 -4.66 8.00 22.24
N LYS A 212 -5.92 8.28 22.58
CA LYS A 212 -6.72 9.34 21.96
C LYS A 212 -6.41 10.66 22.68
N HIS A 213 -5.88 11.64 21.96
CA HIS A 213 -5.63 12.98 22.50
C HIS A 213 -6.78 13.95 22.18
N THR A 214 -7.23 13.92 20.92
CA THR A 214 -8.39 14.67 20.43
C THR A 214 -9.13 13.81 19.40
N GLU A 215 -10.24 14.28 18.84
CA GLU A 215 -10.95 13.57 17.77
C GLU A 215 -10.15 13.49 16.47
N ASP A 216 -9.22 14.42 16.28
CA ASP A 216 -8.39 14.55 15.11
C ASP A 216 -6.92 14.12 15.33
N TYR A 217 -6.55 13.69 16.58
CA TYR A 217 -5.19 13.28 16.90
C TYR A 217 -5.12 12.05 17.82
N TYR A 218 -4.47 11.01 17.34
CA TYR A 218 -4.17 9.77 18.05
C TYR A 218 -2.68 9.47 18.03
N GLN A 219 -2.22 8.80 19.07
CA GLN A 219 -0.88 8.24 19.17
C GLN A 219 -0.98 6.73 19.42
N ALA A 220 -0.17 5.94 18.70
CA ALA A 220 0.00 4.51 18.97
C ALA A 220 1.48 4.22 19.20
N SER A 221 1.80 3.35 20.16
CA SER A 221 3.19 3.01 20.47
C SER A 221 3.34 1.57 20.92
N LEU A 222 4.50 1.01 20.57
CA LEU A 222 5.00 -0.30 21.00
C LEU A 222 6.48 -0.16 21.32
N GLU A 223 6.91 -0.62 22.48
CA GLU A 223 8.33 -0.69 22.82
C GLU A 223 8.63 -2.03 23.50
N GLN A 224 9.63 -2.71 23.00
CA GLN A 224 10.06 -4.03 23.48
C GLN A 224 11.58 -4.12 23.48
N ASN A 225 12.13 -4.91 24.39
CA ASN A 225 13.52 -5.31 24.35
C ASN A 225 13.61 -6.70 23.68
N GLY A 226 14.35 -6.81 22.59
CA GLY A 226 14.37 -8.04 21.79
C GLY A 226 13.09 -8.26 20.98
N GLY A 227 12.56 -7.21 20.34
CA GLY A 227 11.31 -7.24 19.57
C GLY A 227 11.38 -8.16 18.36
N SER A 228 10.25 -8.83 18.06
CA SER A 228 10.14 -9.75 16.92
C SER A 228 9.99 -9.00 15.60
N LEU A 229 10.75 -9.43 14.59
CA LEU A 229 10.66 -8.95 13.19
C LEU A 229 9.85 -9.91 12.29
N ALA A 230 9.22 -10.93 12.89
CA ALA A 230 8.55 -12.00 12.14
C ALA A 230 7.11 -11.67 11.70
N LYS A 231 6.57 -10.54 12.13
CA LYS A 231 5.18 -10.18 11.87
C LYS A 231 5.05 -8.69 11.59
N ASP A 232 4.37 -8.35 10.49
CA ASP A 232 4.08 -6.97 10.11
C ASP A 232 3.28 -6.24 11.20
N ILE A 233 3.56 -4.95 11.38
CA ILE A 233 2.74 -4.10 12.25
C ILE A 233 1.65 -3.47 11.40
N VAL A 234 0.40 -3.73 11.78
CA VAL A 234 -0.79 -3.19 11.12
C VAL A 234 -1.55 -2.32 12.10
N LEU A 235 -1.81 -1.07 11.71
CA LEU A 235 -2.73 -0.16 12.39
C LEU A 235 -3.91 0.15 11.49
N ALA A 236 -5.10 0.12 12.05
CA ALA A 236 -6.33 0.46 11.37
C ALA A 236 -6.99 1.66 12.06
N PHE A 237 -7.36 2.66 11.26
CA PHE A 237 -7.98 3.91 11.69
C PHE A 237 -9.41 3.96 11.18
N ASN A 238 -10.39 4.08 12.05
CA ASN A 238 -11.79 4.29 11.69
C ASN A 238 -12.09 5.78 11.63
N PHE A 239 -12.70 6.25 10.54
CA PHE A 239 -13.04 7.65 10.31
C PHE A 239 -14.55 7.86 10.22
N ALA A 240 -15.03 8.92 10.84
CA ALA A 240 -16.41 9.37 10.67
C ALA A 240 -16.59 9.99 9.27
N ARG A 241 -17.31 9.32 8.37
CA ARG A 241 -17.52 9.80 6.98
C ARG A 241 -19.00 9.80 6.57
N PRO A 242 -19.84 10.59 7.23
CA PRO A 242 -21.27 10.61 6.90
C PRO A 242 -21.57 11.24 5.55
N GLN A 243 -20.68 12.07 5.00
CA GLN A 243 -20.88 12.82 3.75
C GLN A 243 -19.64 12.81 2.85
N SER A 244 -19.88 12.88 1.55
CA SER A 244 -18.81 13.09 0.58
C SER A 244 -18.17 14.47 0.75
N GLY A 245 -16.86 14.56 0.54
CA GLY A 245 -16.12 15.80 0.77
C GLY A 245 -14.83 15.93 -0.02
N PHE A 246 -14.31 17.16 -0.01
CA PHE A 246 -12.98 17.49 -0.53
C PHE A 246 -12.08 17.93 0.61
N ASP A 247 -10.86 17.42 0.62
CA ASP A 247 -9.78 17.82 1.49
C ASP A 247 -8.61 18.33 0.66
N LEU A 248 -8.03 19.47 1.04
CA LEU A 248 -6.88 20.06 0.35
C LEU A 248 -5.70 20.20 1.31
N LEU A 249 -4.59 19.57 0.97
CA LEU A 249 -3.30 19.81 1.58
C LEU A 249 -2.41 20.56 0.59
N THR A 250 -1.63 21.52 1.09
CA THR A 250 -0.69 22.29 0.28
C THR A 250 0.71 22.23 0.87
N SER A 251 1.73 22.32 0.01
CA SER A 251 3.12 22.51 0.39
C SER A 251 3.71 23.59 -0.51
N LYS A 252 4.11 24.73 0.08
CA LYS A 252 4.67 25.86 -0.66
C LYS A 252 5.92 26.40 0.02
N PRO A 253 7.10 25.99 -0.46
CA PRO A 253 8.36 26.59 -0.05
C PRO A 253 8.41 28.09 -0.38
N ASN A 254 9.21 28.84 0.34
CA ASN A 254 9.37 30.26 0.08
C ASN A 254 9.98 30.51 -1.31
N GLY A 255 9.29 31.30 -2.13
CA GLY A 255 9.77 31.73 -3.45
C GLY A 255 9.66 30.70 -4.57
N GLU A 256 9.11 29.53 -4.29
CA GLU A 256 8.88 28.47 -5.29
C GLU A 256 7.40 28.25 -5.57
N ASP A 257 7.08 27.55 -6.64
CA ASP A 257 5.73 27.06 -6.93
C ASP A 257 5.35 26.01 -5.88
N GLY A 258 4.08 26.02 -5.48
CA GLY A 258 3.56 25.09 -4.48
C GLY A 258 3.18 23.73 -5.08
N TYR A 259 2.99 22.76 -4.19
CA TYR A 259 2.41 21.46 -4.46
C TYR A 259 1.12 21.29 -3.67
N PHE A 260 0.19 20.54 -4.20
CA PHE A 260 -1.05 20.23 -3.49
C PHE A 260 -1.47 18.77 -3.66
N ALA A 261 -2.21 18.27 -2.68
CA ALA A 261 -2.96 17.03 -2.72
C ALA A 261 -4.43 17.35 -2.44
N LEU A 262 -5.28 17.17 -3.44
CA LEU A 262 -6.72 17.28 -3.34
C LEU A 262 -7.30 15.86 -3.21
N THR A 263 -7.98 15.57 -2.11
CA THR A 263 -8.60 14.27 -1.85
C THR A 263 -10.11 14.40 -1.96
N LEU A 264 -10.70 13.63 -2.86
CA LEU A 264 -12.14 13.44 -2.97
C LEU A 264 -12.52 12.16 -2.23
N THR A 265 -13.27 12.28 -1.16
CA THR A 265 -13.72 11.15 -0.35
C THR A 265 -15.22 10.93 -0.58
N PRO A 266 -15.65 9.75 -1.06
CA PRO A 266 -17.06 9.41 -1.17
C PRO A 266 -17.64 9.09 0.21
N GLY A 267 -18.79 9.67 0.52
CA GLY A 267 -19.57 9.38 1.73
C GLY A 267 -20.77 8.48 1.44
N GLU A 268 -21.54 8.23 2.48
CA GLU A 268 -22.79 7.43 2.40
C GLU A 268 -23.94 8.16 1.70
N ASP A 269 -23.81 9.48 1.51
CA ASP A 269 -24.78 10.34 0.85
C ASP A 269 -24.91 10.07 -0.67
N LEU A 270 -23.95 9.35 -1.27
CA LEU A 270 -24.02 8.96 -2.67
C LEU A 270 -24.84 7.66 -2.80
N ALA A 271 -26.06 7.81 -3.32
CA ALA A 271 -27.03 6.72 -3.42
C ALA A 271 -26.55 5.55 -4.29
N LYS A 272 -26.77 4.33 -3.83
CA LYS A 272 -26.56 3.11 -4.60
C LYS A 272 -27.75 2.89 -5.56
N LYS A 273 -27.47 2.52 -6.81
CA LYS A 273 -28.48 2.05 -7.76
C LYS A 273 -28.50 0.51 -7.77
N GLU A 274 -29.68 -0.09 -7.67
CA GLU A 274 -29.85 -1.55 -7.60
C GLU A 274 -30.11 -2.20 -8.98
N ASP A 275 -29.40 -1.78 -10.03
CA ASP A 275 -29.49 -2.45 -11.34
C ASP A 275 -28.63 -3.73 -11.32
N GLY A 276 -29.15 -4.81 -11.90
CA GLY A 276 -28.41 -6.06 -12.06
C GLY A 276 -27.15 -5.88 -12.93
N MET A 277 -26.07 -6.55 -12.57
CA MET A 277 -24.79 -6.54 -13.26
C MET A 277 -24.38 -7.95 -13.67
N ASP A 278 -23.49 -8.02 -14.65
CA ASP A 278 -22.88 -9.29 -15.07
C ASP A 278 -21.49 -9.42 -14.48
N TYR A 279 -21.16 -10.60 -13.96
CA TYR A 279 -19.88 -10.90 -13.34
C TYR A 279 -19.20 -12.09 -13.96
N ILE A 280 -17.91 -11.97 -14.28
CA ILE A 280 -17.06 -13.12 -14.62
C ILE A 280 -15.96 -13.21 -13.56
N PHE A 281 -15.94 -14.29 -12.79
CA PHE A 281 -14.89 -14.57 -11.83
C PHE A 281 -13.79 -15.39 -12.50
N LEU A 282 -12.58 -14.81 -12.63
CA LEU A 282 -11.41 -15.48 -13.20
C LEU A 282 -10.49 -15.92 -12.06
N LEU A 283 -10.44 -17.20 -11.80
CA LEU A 283 -9.57 -17.79 -10.77
C LEU A 283 -8.31 -18.39 -11.41
N ASP A 284 -7.16 -17.88 -11.03
CA ASP A 284 -5.87 -18.48 -11.36
C ASP A 284 -5.70 -19.82 -10.63
N ILE A 285 -5.45 -20.88 -11.41
CA ILE A 285 -5.14 -22.21 -10.90
C ILE A 285 -3.75 -22.68 -11.35
N SER A 286 -2.84 -21.76 -11.64
CA SER A 286 -1.45 -22.06 -11.98
C SER A 286 -0.69 -22.72 -10.84
N GLY A 287 0.48 -23.29 -11.14
CA GLY A 287 1.31 -24.01 -10.16
C GLY A 287 1.72 -23.14 -8.95
N SER A 288 2.01 -21.86 -9.15
CA SER A 288 2.36 -20.90 -8.09
C SER A 288 1.26 -20.67 -7.07
N MET A 289 -0.01 -20.91 -7.45
CA MET A 289 -1.15 -20.81 -6.54
C MET A 289 -1.23 -21.97 -5.52
N ALA A 290 -0.42 -23.03 -5.67
CA ALA A 290 -0.32 -24.10 -4.68
C ALA A 290 0.37 -23.67 -3.39
N ASP A 291 1.26 -22.67 -3.50
CA ASP A 291 2.09 -22.22 -2.41
C ASP A 291 1.31 -21.33 -1.42
N ASP A 292 1.70 -21.37 -0.15
CA ASP A 292 1.21 -20.46 0.90
C ASP A 292 -0.32 -20.41 1.10
N GLY A 293 -1.06 -21.42 0.57
CA GLY A 293 -2.52 -21.47 0.66
C GLY A 293 -3.24 -20.47 -0.25
N LYS A 294 -2.57 -19.90 -1.25
CA LYS A 294 -3.12 -18.88 -2.16
C LYS A 294 -4.39 -19.37 -2.87
N LEU A 295 -4.39 -20.63 -3.38
CA LEU A 295 -5.57 -21.16 -4.07
C LEU A 295 -6.79 -21.31 -3.15
N LEU A 296 -6.59 -21.80 -1.93
CA LEU A 296 -7.68 -21.91 -0.95
C LEU A 296 -8.26 -20.54 -0.62
N LEU A 297 -7.39 -19.58 -0.33
CA LEU A 297 -7.73 -18.21 -0.06
C LEU A 297 -8.53 -17.57 -1.21
N SER A 298 -8.12 -17.83 -2.44
CA SER A 298 -8.80 -17.33 -3.63
C SER A 298 -10.18 -17.97 -3.83
N LYS A 299 -10.32 -19.28 -3.59
CA LYS A 299 -11.61 -19.96 -3.63
C LYS A 299 -12.59 -19.43 -2.61
N ASP A 300 -12.13 -19.24 -1.37
CA ASP A 300 -12.95 -18.68 -0.29
C ASP A 300 -13.38 -17.25 -0.62
N SER A 301 -12.48 -16.45 -1.23
CA SER A 301 -12.79 -15.08 -1.67
C SER A 301 -13.88 -15.07 -2.74
N VAL A 302 -13.71 -15.84 -3.82
CA VAL A 302 -14.69 -15.88 -4.90
C VAL A 302 -16.01 -16.45 -4.41
N GLY A 303 -15.97 -17.48 -3.57
CA GLY A 303 -17.16 -18.06 -2.94
C GLY A 303 -17.94 -17.03 -2.13
N ALA A 304 -17.26 -16.22 -1.32
CA ALA A 304 -17.88 -15.14 -0.57
C ALA A 304 -18.50 -14.07 -1.50
N PHE A 305 -17.83 -13.74 -2.62
CA PHE A 305 -18.39 -12.83 -3.63
C PHE A 305 -19.66 -13.36 -4.25
N ILE A 306 -19.63 -14.63 -4.69
CA ILE A 306 -20.80 -15.28 -5.31
C ILE A 306 -21.99 -15.29 -4.36
N GLN A 307 -21.78 -15.56 -3.06
CA GLN A 307 -22.84 -15.55 -2.06
C GLN A 307 -23.56 -14.19 -1.95
N GLU A 308 -22.84 -13.11 -2.14
CA GLU A 308 -23.36 -11.75 -1.99
C GLU A 308 -23.97 -11.15 -3.26
N LEU A 309 -23.94 -11.88 -4.39
CA LEU A 309 -24.61 -11.43 -5.61
C LEU A 309 -26.12 -11.27 -5.37
N GLY A 310 -26.69 -10.20 -5.90
CA GLY A 310 -28.11 -9.95 -5.83
C GLY A 310 -28.90 -10.83 -6.82
N PRO A 311 -30.22 -10.99 -6.61
CA PRO A 311 -31.03 -11.87 -7.47
C PRO A 311 -31.15 -11.36 -8.92
N GLN A 312 -30.81 -10.12 -9.17
CA GLN A 312 -30.78 -9.51 -10.50
C GLN A 312 -29.44 -9.62 -11.20
N ASP A 313 -28.39 -10.07 -10.48
CA ASP A 313 -27.07 -10.24 -11.04
C ASP A 313 -26.97 -11.57 -11.80
N ARG A 314 -26.10 -11.62 -12.83
CA ARG A 314 -25.73 -12.85 -13.52
C ARG A 314 -24.23 -13.09 -13.38
N PHE A 315 -23.82 -14.34 -13.37
CA PHE A 315 -22.41 -14.66 -13.24
C PHE A 315 -21.97 -15.90 -14.00
N GLU A 316 -20.67 -15.98 -14.27
CA GLU A 316 -19.94 -17.13 -14.74
C GLU A 316 -18.65 -17.28 -13.91
N VAL A 317 -18.19 -18.50 -13.73
CA VAL A 317 -16.92 -18.82 -13.09
C VAL A 317 -15.96 -19.42 -14.11
N LEU A 318 -14.83 -18.78 -14.29
CA LEU A 318 -13.79 -19.20 -15.21
C LEU A 318 -12.51 -19.45 -14.41
N THR A 319 -11.93 -20.63 -14.58
CA THR A 319 -10.58 -20.92 -14.06
C THR A 319 -9.57 -20.91 -15.19
N PHE A 320 -8.36 -20.51 -14.91
CA PHE A 320 -7.31 -20.48 -15.93
C PHE A 320 -5.95 -20.87 -15.36
N ASN A 321 -5.15 -21.43 -16.23
CA ASN A 321 -3.70 -21.59 -16.13
C ASN A 321 -3.10 -21.20 -17.50
N VAL A 322 -2.80 -22.15 -18.38
CA VAL A 322 -2.43 -21.87 -19.78
C VAL A 322 -3.69 -21.68 -20.64
N GLN A 323 -4.81 -22.29 -20.26
CA GLN A 323 -6.09 -22.24 -20.99
C GLN A 323 -7.24 -21.93 -20.02
N PRO A 324 -8.27 -21.19 -20.49
CA PRO A 324 -9.47 -20.92 -19.71
C PRO A 324 -10.42 -22.12 -19.70
N ASN A 325 -11.02 -22.38 -18.53
CA ASN A 325 -12.07 -23.39 -18.34
C ASN A 325 -13.30 -22.73 -17.70
N LEU A 326 -14.46 -22.89 -18.28
CA LEU A 326 -15.72 -22.29 -17.88
C LEU A 326 -16.56 -23.28 -17.08
N ALA A 327 -17.22 -22.81 -16.01
CA ALA A 327 -18.14 -23.63 -15.22
C ALA A 327 -19.47 -23.85 -15.96
N PHE A 328 -20.11 -22.80 -16.43
CA PHE A 328 -21.44 -22.83 -17.03
C PHE A 328 -21.43 -22.63 -18.54
N ARG A 329 -20.44 -21.96 -19.09
CA ARG A 329 -20.32 -21.52 -20.48
C ARG A 329 -21.37 -20.48 -20.91
N GLU A 330 -22.07 -19.93 -19.95
CA GLU A 330 -23.09 -18.88 -20.09
C GLU A 330 -23.20 -18.07 -18.82
N LEU A 331 -23.76 -16.85 -18.90
CA LEU A 331 -24.11 -16.09 -17.71
C LEU A 331 -25.40 -16.66 -17.10
N ARG A 332 -25.33 -17.08 -15.84
CA ARG A 332 -26.48 -17.60 -15.09
C ARG A 332 -26.93 -16.61 -14.04
N ASP A 333 -28.24 -16.53 -13.81
CA ASP A 333 -28.82 -15.74 -12.72
C ASP A 333 -28.28 -16.20 -11.37
N ALA A 334 -28.02 -15.24 -10.46
CA ALA A 334 -27.42 -15.51 -9.15
C ALA A 334 -28.45 -16.10 -8.16
N THR A 335 -29.09 -17.20 -8.55
CA THR A 335 -29.96 -18.00 -7.67
C THR A 335 -29.12 -18.83 -6.69
N ASP A 336 -29.68 -19.22 -5.55
CA ASP A 336 -28.99 -20.05 -4.56
C ASP A 336 -28.46 -21.37 -5.14
N ALA A 337 -29.20 -21.98 -6.06
CA ALA A 337 -28.80 -23.20 -6.77
C ALA A 337 -27.55 -22.95 -7.65
N ASN A 338 -27.57 -21.91 -8.48
CA ASN A 338 -26.45 -21.58 -9.36
C ASN A 338 -25.22 -21.10 -8.56
N LYS A 339 -25.43 -20.35 -7.46
CA LYS A 339 -24.35 -19.95 -6.52
C LYS A 339 -23.68 -21.20 -5.93
N SER A 340 -24.47 -22.16 -5.46
CA SER A 340 -23.95 -23.40 -4.89
C SER A 340 -23.18 -24.24 -5.92
N GLU A 341 -23.65 -24.31 -7.16
CA GLU A 341 -22.98 -25.00 -8.26
C GLU A 341 -21.65 -24.33 -8.64
N GLY A 342 -21.62 -22.99 -8.73
CA GLY A 342 -20.39 -22.23 -8.99
C GLY A 342 -19.34 -22.41 -7.90
N ILE A 343 -19.75 -22.40 -6.63
CA ILE A 343 -18.86 -22.64 -5.49
C ILE A 343 -18.35 -24.09 -5.48
N ALA A 344 -19.19 -25.06 -5.81
CA ALA A 344 -18.79 -26.47 -5.94
C ALA A 344 -17.74 -26.63 -7.04
N TYR A 345 -17.93 -25.97 -8.19
CA TYR A 345 -16.94 -25.94 -9.26
C TYR A 345 -15.60 -25.37 -8.79
N LEU A 346 -15.58 -24.24 -8.09
CA LEU A 346 -14.36 -23.65 -7.52
C LEU A 346 -13.66 -24.62 -6.57
N ASN A 347 -14.42 -25.25 -5.67
CA ASN A 347 -13.87 -26.17 -4.67
C ASN A 347 -13.22 -27.42 -5.29
N SER A 348 -13.69 -27.85 -6.48
CA SER A 348 -13.13 -28.98 -7.21
C SER A 348 -11.76 -28.67 -7.86
N GLN A 349 -11.36 -27.43 -7.96
CA GLN A 349 -10.13 -27.04 -8.67
C GLN A 349 -8.86 -27.34 -7.86
N SER A 350 -7.77 -27.61 -8.55
CA SER A 350 -6.43 -27.80 -7.99
C SER A 350 -5.40 -27.01 -8.79
N ALA A 351 -4.36 -26.53 -8.11
CA ALA A 351 -3.29 -25.75 -8.74
C ALA A 351 -2.44 -26.65 -9.67
N ARG A 352 -2.18 -26.17 -10.90
CA ARG A 352 -1.37 -26.88 -11.90
C ARG A 352 -1.03 -26.01 -13.12
N GLY A 353 0.10 -26.29 -13.74
CA GLY A 353 0.52 -25.67 -15.01
C GLY A 353 1.10 -24.27 -14.85
N GLY A 354 1.31 -23.59 -15.98
CA GLY A 354 1.82 -22.21 -16.04
C GLY A 354 0.70 -21.17 -15.93
N THR A 355 1.04 -19.88 -16.07
CA THR A 355 0.10 -18.77 -15.98
C THR A 355 0.08 -17.99 -17.30
N VAL A 356 -1.06 -17.98 -18.00
CA VAL A 356 -1.29 -17.15 -19.20
C VAL A 356 -2.65 -16.47 -19.07
N LEU A 357 -2.66 -15.19 -18.75
CA LEU A 357 -3.87 -14.45 -18.43
C LEU A 357 -4.64 -13.94 -19.65
N ALA A 358 -3.97 -13.59 -20.75
CA ALA A 358 -4.58 -12.97 -21.92
C ALA A 358 -5.71 -13.80 -22.56
N PRO A 359 -5.62 -15.15 -22.73
CA PRO A 359 -6.73 -15.96 -23.23
C PRO A 359 -7.95 -15.96 -22.31
N ALA A 360 -7.74 -15.91 -20.99
CA ALA A 360 -8.83 -15.87 -20.02
C ALA A 360 -9.59 -14.54 -20.08
N VAL A 361 -8.89 -13.40 -20.13
CA VAL A 361 -9.48 -12.07 -20.30
C VAL A 361 -10.21 -11.96 -21.65
N THR A 362 -9.60 -12.46 -22.74
CA THR A 362 -10.25 -12.49 -24.07
C THR A 362 -11.54 -13.30 -24.04
N THR A 363 -11.56 -14.42 -23.32
CA THR A 363 -12.75 -15.26 -23.19
C THR A 363 -13.82 -14.56 -22.36
N ALA A 364 -13.44 -13.87 -21.26
CA ALA A 364 -14.36 -13.09 -20.44
C ALA A 364 -15.04 -11.95 -21.24
N PHE A 365 -14.33 -11.27 -22.12
CA PHE A 365 -14.90 -10.21 -22.94
C PHE A 365 -16.00 -10.67 -23.92
N LYS A 366 -16.05 -11.96 -24.26
CA LYS A 366 -17.13 -12.51 -25.12
C LYS A 366 -18.50 -12.50 -24.45
N PHE A 367 -18.55 -12.35 -23.13
CA PHE A 367 -19.81 -12.26 -22.39
C PHE A 367 -20.36 -10.82 -22.27
N ALA A 368 -19.63 -9.83 -22.78
CA ALA A 368 -20.10 -8.44 -22.74
C ALA A 368 -21.35 -8.25 -23.59
N THR A 369 -22.38 -7.65 -23.02
CA THR A 369 -23.62 -7.24 -23.68
C THR A 369 -23.74 -5.72 -23.66
N ALA A 370 -24.53 -5.15 -24.57
CA ALA A 370 -24.65 -3.68 -24.65
C ALA A 370 -25.53 -3.08 -23.55
N ASP A 371 -26.40 -3.88 -22.98
CA ASP A 371 -27.44 -3.47 -22.03
C ASP A 371 -27.02 -3.54 -20.56
N ARG A 372 -25.98 -4.33 -20.25
CA ARG A 372 -25.53 -4.52 -18.85
C ARG A 372 -24.03 -4.32 -18.68
N PRO A 373 -23.59 -3.69 -17.58
CA PRO A 373 -22.18 -3.61 -17.27
C PRO A 373 -21.58 -4.99 -16.95
N LEU A 374 -20.44 -5.31 -17.59
CA LEU A 374 -19.68 -6.53 -17.30
C LEU A 374 -18.54 -6.23 -16.33
N ASN A 375 -18.51 -6.90 -15.18
CA ASN A 375 -17.46 -6.83 -14.20
C ASN A 375 -16.64 -8.13 -14.22
N ILE A 376 -15.37 -8.04 -14.59
CA ILE A 376 -14.44 -9.16 -14.63
C ILE A 376 -13.59 -9.09 -13.37
N VAL A 377 -13.65 -10.10 -12.52
CA VAL A 377 -12.93 -10.18 -11.25
C VAL A 377 -11.82 -11.21 -11.35
N ILE A 378 -10.57 -10.78 -11.41
CA ILE A 378 -9.39 -11.63 -11.55
C ILE A 378 -8.76 -11.87 -10.17
N LEU A 379 -8.55 -13.13 -9.80
CA LEU A 379 -7.78 -13.53 -8.63
C LEU A 379 -6.55 -14.31 -9.10
N SER A 380 -5.37 -13.75 -8.87
CA SER A 380 -4.10 -14.30 -9.32
C SER A 380 -2.94 -13.77 -8.47
N ASP A 381 -1.83 -14.48 -8.42
CA ASP A 381 -0.57 -13.91 -7.92
C ASP A 381 0.15 -13.06 -8.98
N GLY A 382 -0.39 -13.00 -10.20
CA GLY A 382 0.09 -12.13 -11.28
C GLY A 382 1.46 -12.51 -11.82
N LEU A 383 1.94 -13.74 -11.57
CA LEU A 383 3.23 -14.22 -12.06
C LEU A 383 3.10 -14.65 -13.53
N SER A 384 2.88 -13.70 -14.43
CA SER A 384 2.98 -13.94 -15.88
C SER A 384 4.31 -13.41 -16.41
N GLU A 385 4.76 -13.95 -17.55
CA GLU A 385 6.01 -13.52 -18.19
C GLU A 385 5.96 -12.02 -18.56
N ALA A 386 7.09 -11.35 -18.50
CA ALA A 386 7.19 -9.90 -18.78
C ALA A 386 6.66 -9.51 -20.19
N GLN A 387 6.70 -10.44 -21.15
CA GLN A 387 6.18 -10.23 -22.51
C GLN A 387 4.65 -10.12 -22.56
N ASP A 388 3.93 -10.69 -21.60
CA ASP A 388 2.46 -10.67 -21.56
C ASP A 388 1.91 -9.31 -21.10
N ARG A 389 2.71 -8.49 -20.40
CA ARG A 389 2.24 -7.23 -19.82
C ARG A 389 1.71 -6.25 -20.87
N SER A 390 2.47 -5.99 -21.93
CA SER A 390 2.03 -5.08 -22.98
C SER A 390 0.79 -5.59 -23.71
N THR A 391 0.70 -6.91 -23.94
CA THR A 391 -0.47 -7.57 -24.54
C THR A 391 -1.70 -7.41 -23.66
N LEU A 392 -1.58 -7.61 -22.36
CA LEU A 392 -2.69 -7.47 -21.40
C LEU A 392 -3.16 -6.01 -21.28
N VAL A 393 -2.24 -5.05 -21.28
CA VAL A 393 -2.59 -3.63 -21.25
C VAL A 393 -3.31 -3.23 -22.55
N GLN A 394 -2.82 -3.63 -23.71
CA GLN A 394 -3.47 -3.38 -25.00
C GLN A 394 -4.86 -4.04 -25.06
N LEU A 395 -4.99 -5.28 -24.58
CA LEU A 395 -6.27 -5.98 -24.49
C LEU A 395 -7.25 -5.24 -23.57
N SER A 396 -6.76 -4.72 -22.45
CA SER A 396 -7.56 -3.91 -21.52
C SER A 396 -8.03 -2.59 -22.15
N GLN A 397 -7.20 -1.95 -22.98
CA GLN A 397 -7.55 -0.74 -23.70
C GLN A 397 -8.57 -0.98 -24.83
N SER A 398 -8.51 -2.15 -25.46
CA SER A 398 -9.44 -2.57 -26.53
C SER A 398 -10.71 -3.28 -26.04
N ARG A 399 -10.98 -3.26 -24.74
CA ARG A 399 -12.13 -3.91 -24.12
C ARG A 399 -13.48 -3.37 -24.62
N PRO A 400 -14.56 -4.14 -24.47
CA PRO A 400 -15.92 -3.63 -24.62
C PRO A 400 -16.16 -2.43 -23.68
N SER A 401 -16.78 -1.37 -24.17
CA SER A 401 -16.87 -0.05 -23.49
C SER A 401 -17.54 -0.09 -22.11
N ASN A 402 -18.48 -1.04 -21.91
CA ASN A 402 -19.19 -1.25 -20.65
C ASN A 402 -18.55 -2.30 -19.74
N SER A 403 -17.34 -2.79 -20.04
CA SER A 403 -16.63 -3.77 -19.22
C SER A 403 -15.57 -3.13 -18.34
N ARG A 404 -15.39 -3.69 -17.12
CA ARG A 404 -14.38 -3.29 -16.14
C ARG A 404 -13.65 -4.52 -15.62
N ILE A 405 -12.37 -4.37 -15.34
CA ILE A 405 -11.56 -5.45 -14.74
C ILE A 405 -11.17 -5.05 -13.33
N PHE A 406 -11.46 -5.90 -12.38
CA PHE A 406 -11.04 -5.82 -10.99
C PHE A 406 -10.00 -6.89 -10.75
N CYS A 407 -8.91 -6.54 -10.06
CA CYS A 407 -7.83 -7.47 -9.79
C CYS A 407 -7.65 -7.68 -8.28
N ILE A 408 -7.63 -8.93 -7.85
CA ILE A 408 -7.24 -9.33 -6.49
C ILE A 408 -5.92 -10.08 -6.60
N GLY A 409 -4.85 -9.42 -6.18
CA GLY A 409 -3.53 -10.04 -6.07
C GLY A 409 -3.43 -10.86 -4.80
N VAL A 410 -3.03 -12.14 -4.91
CA VAL A 410 -3.01 -13.07 -3.78
C VAL A 410 -1.59 -13.51 -3.46
N GLY A 411 -1.13 -13.27 -2.24
CA GLY A 411 0.21 -13.62 -1.77
C GLY A 411 1.17 -12.43 -1.67
N ASN A 412 2.40 -12.72 -1.24
CA ASN A 412 3.42 -11.68 -1.03
C ASN A 412 4.24 -11.37 -2.30
N ASP A 413 4.27 -12.30 -3.27
CA ASP A 413 5.07 -12.20 -4.50
C ASP A 413 4.25 -11.78 -5.72
N VAL A 414 3.18 -11.05 -5.48
CA VAL A 414 2.23 -10.59 -6.50
C VAL A 414 2.84 -9.55 -7.42
N ASN A 415 2.64 -9.68 -8.73
CA ASN A 415 2.97 -8.63 -9.69
C ASN A 415 1.97 -7.46 -9.61
N ARG A 416 2.08 -6.69 -8.52
CA ARG A 416 1.19 -5.56 -8.21
C ARG A 416 1.10 -4.53 -9.33
N PRO A 417 2.21 -4.04 -9.92
CA PRO A 417 2.14 -3.03 -10.95
C PRO A 417 1.32 -3.44 -12.17
N MET A 418 1.39 -4.71 -12.55
CA MET A 418 0.61 -5.23 -13.68
C MET A 418 -0.89 -5.27 -13.35
N LEU A 419 -1.28 -5.83 -12.21
CA LEU A 419 -2.68 -5.94 -11.82
C LEU A 419 -3.34 -4.57 -11.63
N GLU A 420 -2.61 -3.61 -11.04
CA GLU A 420 -3.08 -2.24 -10.90
C GLU A 420 -3.29 -1.55 -12.23
N GLN A 421 -2.35 -1.74 -13.15
CA GLN A 421 -2.45 -1.13 -14.47
C GLN A 421 -3.66 -1.67 -15.24
N ILE A 422 -3.87 -2.99 -15.25
CA ILE A 422 -5.03 -3.62 -15.91
C ILE A 422 -6.34 -3.08 -15.30
N ALA A 423 -6.43 -3.02 -13.98
CA ALA A 423 -7.61 -2.51 -13.29
C ALA A 423 -7.84 -1.03 -13.63
N SER A 424 -6.84 -0.18 -13.51
CA SER A 424 -6.96 1.27 -13.74
C SER A 424 -7.32 1.62 -15.19
N GLU A 425 -6.73 0.91 -16.18
CA GLU A 425 -7.03 1.12 -17.60
C GLU A 425 -8.50 0.85 -17.94
N THR A 426 -9.14 -0.06 -17.21
CA THR A 426 -10.55 -0.44 -17.44
C THR A 426 -11.52 0.31 -16.53
N GLY A 427 -11.02 1.15 -15.62
CA GLY A 427 -11.85 1.86 -14.63
C GLY A 427 -12.34 0.98 -13.49
N GLY A 428 -11.71 -0.17 -13.26
CA GLY A 428 -11.88 -1.02 -12.08
C GLY A 428 -10.89 -0.67 -10.97
N LEU A 429 -10.73 -1.57 -10.01
CA LEU A 429 -9.83 -1.43 -8.86
C LEU A 429 -8.95 -2.67 -8.71
N ALA A 430 -7.77 -2.47 -8.12
CA ALA A 430 -6.93 -3.57 -7.65
C ALA A 430 -6.88 -3.59 -6.12
N ALA A 431 -6.88 -4.80 -5.54
CA ALA A 431 -6.63 -5.04 -4.13
C ALA A 431 -5.65 -6.20 -3.97
N PHE A 432 -5.03 -6.28 -2.79
CA PHE A 432 -4.00 -7.28 -2.55
C PHE A 432 -4.22 -7.91 -1.19
N ILE A 433 -4.16 -9.24 -1.17
CA ILE A 433 -4.36 -10.04 0.02
C ILE A 433 -3.05 -10.77 0.30
N SER A 434 -2.40 -10.44 1.41
CA SER A 434 -1.14 -11.02 1.84
C SER A 434 -1.36 -12.04 2.96
N ARG A 435 -0.41 -12.94 3.12
CA ARG A 435 -0.39 -13.86 4.26
C ARG A 435 -0.25 -13.06 5.56
N GLY A 436 -1.15 -13.29 6.51
CA GLY A 436 -1.15 -12.57 7.81
C GLY A 436 -2.13 -11.41 7.89
N ASP A 437 -2.74 -10.99 6.78
CA ASP A 437 -3.83 -10.02 6.80
C ASP A 437 -5.09 -10.62 7.45
N ASN A 438 -5.93 -9.75 8.01
CA ASN A 438 -7.28 -10.16 8.39
C ASN A 438 -8.11 -10.35 7.11
N PHE A 439 -8.06 -11.57 6.58
CA PHE A 439 -8.63 -11.93 5.31
C PHE A 439 -10.13 -11.63 5.22
N ALA A 440 -10.90 -11.96 6.24
CA ALA A 440 -12.35 -11.73 6.23
C ALA A 440 -12.68 -10.24 6.12
N ARG A 441 -11.90 -9.37 6.77
CA ARG A 441 -12.04 -7.92 6.66
C ARG A 441 -11.65 -7.43 5.26
N GLN A 442 -10.52 -7.88 4.72
CA GLN A 442 -10.01 -7.49 3.40
C GLN A 442 -10.95 -7.96 2.27
N ALA A 443 -11.41 -9.19 2.31
CA ALA A 443 -12.36 -9.73 1.35
C ALA A 443 -13.71 -8.99 1.41
N GLY A 444 -14.23 -8.72 2.61
CA GLY A 444 -15.45 -7.94 2.81
C GLY A 444 -15.33 -6.51 2.30
N ALA A 445 -14.17 -5.90 2.54
CA ALA A 445 -13.80 -4.58 2.09
C ALA A 445 -13.78 -4.47 0.56
N PHE A 446 -13.05 -5.37 -0.07
CA PHE A 446 -12.92 -5.40 -1.51
C PHE A 446 -14.26 -5.70 -2.19
N ARG A 447 -15.06 -6.58 -1.62
CA ARG A 447 -16.41 -6.88 -2.09
C ARG A 447 -17.28 -5.62 -2.13
N ARG A 448 -17.28 -4.80 -1.07
CA ARG A 448 -18.01 -3.52 -1.04
C ARG A 448 -17.57 -2.56 -2.15
N LYS A 449 -16.27 -2.53 -2.46
CA LYS A 449 -15.71 -1.73 -3.56
C LYS A 449 -16.07 -2.23 -4.94
N LEU A 450 -16.14 -3.56 -5.14
CA LEU A 450 -16.40 -4.17 -6.44
C LEU A 450 -17.83 -4.00 -6.94
N THR A 451 -18.77 -3.83 -6.03
CA THR A 451 -20.16 -3.90 -6.44
C THR A 451 -20.55 -2.80 -7.40
N ARG A 452 -20.12 -1.53 -7.20
CA ARG A 452 -20.46 -0.43 -8.15
C ARG A 452 -19.58 0.79 -7.96
N PRO A 453 -19.15 1.47 -9.02
CA PRO A 453 -18.62 2.82 -8.88
C PRO A 453 -19.76 3.74 -8.44
N VAL A 454 -19.45 4.58 -7.46
CA VAL A 454 -20.36 5.62 -6.99
C VAL A 454 -20.51 6.70 -8.06
N ALA A 455 -19.39 7.05 -8.72
CA ALA A 455 -19.35 7.99 -9.80
C ALA A 455 -18.31 7.60 -10.87
N THR A 456 -18.61 7.89 -12.11
CA THR A 456 -17.76 7.64 -13.28
C THR A 456 -17.51 8.93 -14.05
N GLY A 457 -16.46 8.95 -14.90
CA GLY A 457 -16.14 10.11 -15.72
C GLY A 457 -15.82 11.35 -14.89
N LEU A 458 -15.01 11.18 -13.85
CA LEU A 458 -14.62 12.27 -12.97
C LEU A 458 -13.76 13.29 -13.71
N GLU A 459 -14.17 14.56 -13.64
CA GLU A 459 -13.41 15.71 -14.09
C GLU A 459 -13.34 16.74 -12.97
N VAL A 460 -12.14 17.22 -12.69
CA VAL A 460 -11.92 18.27 -11.69
C VAL A 460 -11.32 19.49 -12.37
N LYS A 461 -11.97 20.64 -12.18
CA LYS A 461 -11.50 21.94 -12.67
C LYS A 461 -11.27 22.87 -11.48
N ILE A 462 -10.08 23.44 -11.41
CA ILE A 462 -9.68 24.40 -10.38
C ILE A 462 -9.55 25.77 -11.04
N THR A 463 -10.19 26.79 -10.47
CA THR A 463 -10.14 28.17 -10.96
C THR A 463 -9.86 29.14 -9.81
N GLY A 464 -9.20 30.27 -10.07
CA GLY A 464 -8.80 31.25 -9.05
C GLY A 464 -7.31 31.15 -8.69
N VAL A 465 -6.70 29.96 -8.87
CA VAL A 465 -5.26 29.71 -8.74
C VAL A 465 -4.76 28.98 -9.98
N ASP A 466 -3.58 29.32 -10.48
CA ASP A 466 -2.97 28.66 -11.64
C ASP A 466 -2.39 27.30 -11.22
N VAL A 467 -3.04 26.21 -11.64
CA VAL A 467 -2.66 24.82 -11.34
C VAL A 467 -2.17 24.11 -12.59
N TYR A 468 -1.17 23.25 -12.44
CA TYR A 468 -0.54 22.53 -13.53
C TYR A 468 0.09 21.22 -13.07
N ASP A 469 0.55 20.39 -14.00
CA ASP A 469 1.20 19.09 -13.74
C ASP A 469 0.36 18.20 -12.79
N LEU A 470 -0.91 18.00 -13.14
CA LEU A 470 -1.82 17.16 -12.36
C LEU A 470 -1.48 15.68 -12.52
N GLU A 471 -1.51 14.94 -11.40
CA GLU A 471 -1.34 13.49 -11.36
C GLU A 471 -2.41 12.84 -10.45
N PRO A 472 -3.08 11.76 -10.90
CA PRO A 472 -2.99 11.17 -12.24
C PRO A 472 -3.65 12.08 -13.30
N GLN A 473 -3.16 12.01 -14.55
CA GLN A 473 -3.71 12.80 -15.68
C GLN A 473 -5.16 12.40 -16.00
N LYS A 474 -5.49 11.12 -15.81
CA LYS A 474 -6.86 10.59 -15.95
C LYS A 474 -7.33 10.12 -14.59
N LEU A 475 -8.40 10.70 -14.11
CA LEU A 475 -8.95 10.34 -12.81
C LEU A 475 -9.61 8.95 -12.86
N PRO A 476 -9.43 8.12 -11.84
CA PRO A 476 -10.14 6.86 -11.72
C PRO A 476 -11.62 7.09 -11.41
N ASN A 477 -12.43 6.06 -11.59
CA ASN A 477 -13.79 6.09 -11.08
C ASN A 477 -13.81 6.17 -9.56
N LEU A 478 -14.84 6.79 -9.00
CA LEU A 478 -15.04 6.88 -7.56
C LEU A 478 -15.82 5.65 -7.09
N TYR A 479 -15.26 4.95 -6.12
CA TYR A 479 -15.86 3.78 -5.47
C TYR A 479 -16.12 4.05 -4.00
N HIS A 480 -17.13 3.45 -3.42
CA HIS A 480 -17.35 3.52 -1.97
C HIS A 480 -16.10 3.12 -1.20
N GLY A 481 -15.73 3.94 -0.22
CA GLY A 481 -14.59 3.69 0.62
C GLY A 481 -13.21 3.83 -0.04
N ALA A 482 -13.14 4.26 -1.30
CA ALA A 482 -11.88 4.50 -2.00
C ALA A 482 -11.78 5.99 -2.38
N PRO A 483 -11.02 6.81 -1.62
CA PRO A 483 -10.81 8.20 -1.97
C PRO A 483 -10.00 8.32 -3.27
N VAL A 484 -10.29 9.34 -4.05
CA VAL A 484 -9.49 9.72 -5.22
C VAL A 484 -8.61 10.90 -4.83
N ARG A 485 -7.29 10.73 -4.96
CA ARG A 485 -6.33 11.80 -4.73
C ARG A 485 -5.82 12.35 -6.04
N ILE A 486 -5.67 13.67 -6.08
CA ILE A 486 -5.16 14.42 -7.22
C ILE A 486 -4.01 15.27 -6.70
N TYR A 487 -2.82 14.99 -7.18
CA TYR A 487 -1.65 15.80 -6.91
C TYR A 487 -1.43 16.80 -8.03
N GLY A 488 -0.84 17.93 -7.71
CA GLY A 488 -0.50 18.92 -8.71
C GLY A 488 0.39 20.01 -8.17
N ARG A 489 0.77 20.92 -9.06
CA ARG A 489 1.56 22.11 -8.73
C ARG A 489 0.69 23.35 -8.87
N TYR A 490 1.04 24.45 -8.17
CA TYR A 490 0.30 25.69 -8.26
C TYR A 490 1.19 26.92 -8.13
N LYS A 491 0.79 28.00 -8.82
CA LYS A 491 1.36 29.35 -8.73
C LYS A 491 0.38 30.26 -7.99
N GLY A 492 0.94 31.25 -7.30
CA GLY A 492 0.12 32.17 -6.51
C GLY A 492 -0.36 31.56 -5.19
N SER A 493 -1.47 32.04 -4.68
CA SER A 493 -2.13 31.59 -3.45
C SER A 493 -3.49 32.29 -3.34
N GLY A 494 -4.37 31.81 -2.48
CA GLY A 494 -5.67 32.42 -2.18
C GLY A 494 -6.82 31.48 -2.40
N GLU A 495 -8.02 32.02 -2.43
CA GLU A 495 -9.23 31.24 -2.65
C GLU A 495 -9.29 30.73 -4.09
N ALA A 496 -9.63 29.47 -4.23
CA ALA A 496 -9.88 28.80 -5.50
C ALA A 496 -11.23 28.12 -5.46
N LYS A 497 -11.88 28.02 -6.62
CA LYS A 497 -13.11 27.28 -6.82
C LYS A 497 -12.75 25.94 -7.44
N VAL A 498 -13.03 24.85 -6.73
CA VAL A 498 -12.90 23.48 -7.23
C VAL A 498 -14.26 23.02 -7.73
N GLU A 499 -14.34 22.65 -8.98
CA GLU A 499 -15.56 22.17 -9.67
C GLU A 499 -15.36 20.69 -10.02
N LEU A 500 -16.22 19.82 -9.49
CA LEU A 500 -16.31 18.41 -9.84
C LEU A 500 -17.44 18.20 -10.83
N ARG A 501 -17.15 17.47 -11.89
CA ARG A 501 -18.15 16.87 -12.77
C ARG A 501 -17.98 15.36 -12.75
N ALA A 502 -19.06 14.64 -12.70
CA ALA A 502 -19.10 13.20 -12.73
C ALA A 502 -20.47 12.68 -13.17
N SER A 503 -20.55 11.42 -13.55
CA SER A 503 -21.82 10.72 -13.75
C SER A 503 -22.11 9.84 -12.55
N VAL A 504 -23.21 10.09 -11.87
CA VAL A 504 -23.74 9.30 -10.74
C VAL A 504 -25.05 8.66 -11.17
N ASN A 505 -25.11 7.34 -11.23
CA ASN A 505 -26.29 6.60 -11.70
C ASN A 505 -26.82 7.06 -13.08
N GLY A 506 -25.91 7.46 -13.98
CA GLY A 506 -26.27 7.96 -15.31
C GLY A 506 -26.71 9.43 -15.35
N ASN A 507 -26.80 10.12 -14.22
CA ASN A 507 -27.11 11.54 -14.13
C ASN A 507 -25.83 12.37 -13.96
N GLU A 508 -25.77 13.55 -14.56
CA GLU A 508 -24.66 14.47 -14.36
C GLU A 508 -24.68 15.05 -12.95
N LEU A 509 -23.60 14.84 -12.22
CA LEU A 509 -23.28 15.52 -10.96
C LEU A 509 -22.37 16.69 -11.28
N LYS A 510 -22.76 17.89 -10.86
CA LYS A 510 -21.90 19.08 -10.92
C LYS A 510 -21.88 19.74 -9.56
N GLN A 511 -20.69 19.83 -8.98
CA GLN A 511 -20.53 20.43 -7.66
C GLN A 511 -19.36 21.38 -7.62
N SER A 512 -19.43 22.34 -6.73
CA SER A 512 -18.43 23.39 -6.62
C SER A 512 -18.17 23.73 -5.16
N VAL A 513 -16.89 23.72 -4.78
CA VAL A 513 -16.45 23.95 -3.41
C VAL A 513 -15.35 25.01 -3.41
N PRO A 514 -15.41 26.05 -2.54
CA PRO A 514 -14.31 26.96 -2.33
C PRO A 514 -13.23 26.28 -1.47
N LEU A 515 -11.97 26.35 -1.89
CA LEU A 515 -10.81 25.89 -1.15
C LEU A 515 -9.72 26.95 -1.17
N THR A 516 -8.86 26.98 -0.15
CA THR A 516 -7.78 27.97 -0.04
C THR A 516 -6.45 27.34 -0.29
N PHE A 517 -5.69 27.87 -1.25
CA PHE A 517 -4.30 27.51 -1.52
C PHE A 517 -3.37 28.42 -0.71
N ASP A 518 -2.60 27.83 0.17
CA ASP A 518 -1.75 28.58 1.09
C ASP A 518 -0.63 29.34 0.38
N LYS A 519 -0.32 30.53 0.88
CA LYS A 519 0.83 31.30 0.46
C LYS A 519 2.14 30.68 0.95
N LYS A 520 2.09 29.99 2.10
CA LYS A 520 3.22 29.29 2.73
C LYS A 520 2.69 28.13 3.55
N SER A 521 3.14 26.95 3.25
CA SER A 521 2.81 25.72 3.96
C SER A 521 3.99 24.76 3.92
N GLN A 522 4.07 23.87 4.90
CA GLN A 522 5.17 22.93 5.04
C GLN A 522 4.61 21.51 5.26
N ASN A 523 4.27 20.86 4.15
CA ASN A 523 3.90 19.45 4.10
C ASN A 523 4.75 18.79 3.02
N PRO A 524 6.03 18.50 3.32
CA PRO A 524 7.02 18.03 2.32
C PRO A 524 6.64 16.68 1.71
N GLU A 525 5.79 15.90 2.39
CA GLU A 525 5.24 14.65 1.90
C GLU A 525 4.49 14.82 0.57
N ILE A 526 3.82 15.96 0.37
CA ILE A 526 3.02 16.22 -0.85
C ILE A 526 3.93 16.34 -2.08
N GLU A 527 5.05 17.04 -1.94
CA GLU A 527 6.03 17.19 -3.03
C GLU A 527 6.59 15.83 -3.46
N ARG A 528 6.95 14.97 -2.47
CA ARG A 528 7.47 13.62 -2.74
C ARG A 528 6.41 12.74 -3.40
N MET A 529 5.17 12.80 -2.91
CA MET A 529 4.08 11.99 -3.46
C MET A 529 3.73 12.44 -4.88
N TRP A 530 3.70 13.76 -5.17
CA TRP A 530 3.53 14.24 -6.53
C TRP A 530 4.58 13.68 -7.48
N ALA A 531 5.86 13.77 -7.10
CA ALA A 531 6.96 13.29 -7.94
C ALA A 531 6.91 11.76 -8.14
N TRP A 532 6.54 11.02 -7.09
CA TRP A 532 6.35 9.58 -7.17
C TRP A 532 5.23 9.20 -8.12
N HIS A 533 4.05 9.85 -8.03
CA HIS A 533 2.93 9.61 -8.95
C HIS A 533 3.28 9.96 -10.40
N ARG A 534 4.08 11.00 -10.61
CA ARG A 534 4.60 11.34 -11.94
C ARG A 534 5.48 10.24 -12.49
N ILE A 535 6.40 9.70 -11.68
CA ILE A 535 7.28 8.58 -12.05
C ILE A 535 6.46 7.33 -12.35
N ASP A 536 5.51 6.97 -11.48
CA ASP A 536 4.62 5.83 -11.66
C ASP A 536 3.79 5.94 -12.95
N GLY A 537 3.25 7.13 -13.24
CA GLY A 537 2.53 7.43 -14.49
C GLY A 537 3.41 7.25 -15.74
N LEU A 538 4.66 7.71 -15.69
CA LEU A 538 5.63 7.53 -16.79
C LEU A 538 5.94 6.04 -17.00
N LEU A 539 6.16 5.29 -15.93
CA LEU A 539 6.41 3.84 -16.00
C LEU A 539 5.21 3.09 -16.59
N LYS A 540 4.00 3.38 -16.12
CA LYS A 540 2.76 2.78 -16.64
C LYS A 540 2.56 3.08 -18.12
N ALA A 541 2.79 4.32 -18.55
CA ALA A 541 2.69 4.71 -19.95
C ALA A 541 3.76 4.03 -20.85
N ALA A 542 4.97 3.85 -20.33
CA ALA A 542 6.04 3.17 -21.01
C ALA A 542 5.82 1.66 -21.13
N ASP A 543 5.28 1.04 -20.07
CA ASP A 543 4.89 -0.38 -20.04
C ASP A 543 3.79 -0.67 -21.07
N ALA A 544 2.80 0.20 -21.17
CA ALA A 544 1.75 0.08 -22.19
C ALA A 544 2.31 0.07 -23.63
N LYS A 545 3.42 0.78 -23.84
CA LYS A 545 4.11 0.85 -25.15
C LYS A 545 5.23 -0.21 -25.29
N GLY A 546 5.52 -0.98 -24.26
CA GLY A 546 6.63 -1.93 -24.23
C GLY A 546 8.02 -1.27 -24.34
N ASN A 547 8.17 0.01 -23.96
CA ASN A 547 9.41 0.78 -24.12
C ASN A 547 9.77 1.61 -22.89
N ARG A 548 10.27 0.97 -21.84
CA ARG A 548 10.74 1.65 -20.61
C ARG A 548 11.97 2.54 -20.84
N ALA A 549 12.81 2.22 -21.84
CA ALA A 549 14.01 3.00 -22.11
C ALA A 549 13.66 4.46 -22.50
N SER A 550 12.49 4.71 -23.10
CA SER A 550 12.07 6.04 -23.52
C SER A 550 11.85 7.03 -22.39
N VAL A 551 11.58 6.56 -21.18
CA VAL A 551 11.28 7.39 -19.99
C VAL A 551 12.40 7.40 -18.95
N ALA A 552 13.43 6.57 -19.10
CA ALA A 552 14.51 6.39 -18.12
C ALA A 552 15.17 7.72 -17.73
N ASN A 553 15.54 8.55 -18.70
CA ASN A 553 16.20 9.84 -18.45
C ASN A 553 15.29 10.83 -17.68
N GLU A 554 13.98 10.85 -17.98
CA GLU A 554 13.03 11.69 -17.25
C GLU A 554 12.86 11.21 -15.81
N ILE A 555 12.80 9.90 -15.59
CA ILE A 555 12.72 9.31 -14.26
C ILE A 555 13.99 9.60 -13.45
N VAL A 556 15.18 9.48 -14.07
CA VAL A 556 16.44 9.86 -13.41
C VAL A 556 16.41 11.33 -12.99
N ARG A 557 15.99 12.24 -13.88
CA ARG A 557 15.87 13.66 -13.58
C ARG A 557 14.89 13.94 -12.42
N LEU A 558 13.75 13.25 -12.41
CA LEU A 558 12.77 13.37 -11.31
C LEU A 558 13.33 12.77 -10.02
N GLY A 559 13.94 11.57 -10.07
CA GLY A 559 14.54 10.93 -8.91
C GLY A 559 15.64 11.77 -8.25
N GLU A 560 16.57 12.32 -9.05
CA GLU A 560 17.61 13.24 -8.57
C GLU A 560 17.00 14.56 -8.07
N GLY A 561 16.06 15.15 -8.84
CA GLY A 561 15.45 16.43 -8.53
C GLY A 561 14.59 16.41 -7.25
N TYR A 562 13.89 15.31 -6.96
CA TYR A 562 13.00 15.14 -5.80
C TYR A 562 13.57 14.19 -4.73
N SER A 563 14.80 13.71 -4.92
CA SER A 563 15.49 12.79 -4.00
C SER A 563 14.68 11.52 -3.74
N ILE A 564 14.31 10.82 -4.81
CA ILE A 564 13.53 9.58 -4.77
C ILE A 564 14.38 8.43 -5.35
N ALA A 565 14.54 7.35 -4.58
CA ALA A 565 15.12 6.12 -5.10
C ALA A 565 14.09 5.36 -5.95
N THR A 566 14.50 4.94 -7.14
CA THR A 566 13.68 4.25 -8.14
C THR A 566 14.46 3.07 -8.73
N GLU A 567 13.87 2.34 -9.67
CA GLU A 567 14.62 1.34 -10.44
C GLU A 567 15.81 1.93 -11.25
N TYR A 568 15.82 3.27 -11.48
CA TYR A 568 16.86 3.99 -12.23
C TYR A 568 17.74 4.88 -11.37
N THR A 569 17.42 5.10 -10.09
CA THR A 569 18.13 5.99 -9.19
C THR A 569 18.41 5.35 -7.84
N SER A 570 19.54 5.70 -7.23
CA SER A 570 19.99 5.15 -5.95
C SER A 570 20.52 6.25 -5.04
N PHE A 571 20.40 6.09 -3.73
CA PHE A 571 21.08 6.92 -2.76
C PHE A 571 22.52 6.48 -2.60
N LEU A 572 23.42 7.44 -2.63
CA LEU A 572 24.83 7.27 -2.33
C LEU A 572 25.21 8.13 -1.13
N VAL A 573 25.78 7.54 -0.09
CA VAL A 573 26.36 8.22 1.05
C VAL A 573 27.87 8.19 0.91
N LEU A 574 28.52 9.36 1.04
CA LEU A 574 29.98 9.49 1.06
C LEU A 574 30.43 10.07 2.40
N GLU A 575 31.68 9.82 2.74
CA GLU A 575 32.27 10.10 4.06
C GLU A 575 32.21 11.58 4.47
N ASN A 576 32.35 12.50 3.51
CA ASN A 576 32.33 13.93 3.78
C ASN A 576 31.97 14.75 2.54
N ASP A 577 31.71 16.04 2.75
CA ASP A 577 31.29 16.97 1.66
C ASP A 577 32.38 17.19 0.59
N GLY A 578 33.67 17.03 0.94
CA GLY A 578 34.77 17.10 -0.02
C GLY A 578 34.71 16.00 -1.07
N GLU A 579 34.26 14.81 -0.68
CA GLU A 579 34.09 13.69 -1.62
C GLU A 579 32.92 13.93 -2.57
N TYR A 580 31.81 14.51 -2.12
CA TYR A 580 30.71 14.91 -3.00
C TYR A 580 31.19 15.97 -4.02
N GLN A 581 32.00 16.95 -3.58
CA GLN A 581 32.58 17.97 -4.48
C GLN A 581 33.53 17.35 -5.51
N ARG A 582 34.38 16.38 -5.09
CA ARG A 582 35.29 15.65 -5.97
C ARG A 582 34.55 14.97 -7.13
N TRP A 583 33.40 14.37 -6.84
CA TRP A 583 32.55 13.70 -7.82
C TRP A 583 31.57 14.65 -8.53
N LYS A 584 31.62 15.97 -8.21
CA LYS A 584 30.70 16.98 -8.73
C LYS A 584 29.22 16.60 -8.46
N ILE A 585 28.94 16.13 -7.26
CA ILE A 585 27.60 15.77 -6.80
C ILE A 585 27.04 16.98 -6.02
N ALA A 586 25.92 17.51 -6.51
CA ALA A 586 25.22 18.60 -5.83
C ALA A 586 24.50 18.10 -4.58
N ARG A 587 24.57 18.85 -3.47
CA ARG A 587 23.92 18.51 -2.20
C ARG A 587 22.43 18.92 -2.20
N GLN A 588 21.64 18.39 -3.14
CA GLN A 588 20.22 18.72 -3.29
C GLN A 588 19.38 18.04 -2.23
N ASN A 589 19.63 16.75 -1.97
CA ASN A 589 18.89 16.03 -0.95
C ASN A 589 19.18 16.56 0.45
N LEU A 590 20.40 16.95 0.76
CA LEU A 590 20.74 17.54 2.05
C LEU A 590 19.86 18.77 2.34
N ARG A 591 19.66 19.67 1.37
CA ARG A 591 18.80 20.85 1.54
C ARG A 591 17.34 20.47 1.76
N ARG A 592 16.82 19.49 1.01
CA ARG A 592 15.46 18.99 1.18
C ARG A 592 15.29 18.34 2.55
N PHE A 593 16.22 17.52 2.95
CA PHE A 593 16.23 16.85 4.25
C PHE A 593 16.19 17.83 5.43
N GLU A 594 16.95 18.94 5.35
CA GLU A 594 16.90 20.00 6.36
C GLU A 594 15.54 20.70 6.42
N ASN A 595 14.92 20.95 5.27
CA ASN A 595 13.56 21.49 5.18
C ASN A 595 12.53 20.51 5.76
N ASP A 596 12.60 19.25 5.40
CA ASP A 596 11.71 18.18 5.87
C ASP A 596 11.82 18.01 7.40
N ARG A 597 13.03 18.06 7.93
CA ARG A 597 13.32 18.03 9.38
C ARG A 597 12.71 19.21 10.12
N THR A 598 12.81 20.40 9.53
CA THR A 598 12.21 21.63 10.10
C THR A 598 10.69 21.56 10.08
N ALA A 599 10.10 21.07 8.99
CA ALA A 599 8.66 20.87 8.86
C ALA A 599 8.15 19.83 9.86
N LEU A 600 8.81 18.69 9.95
CA LEU A 600 8.46 17.63 10.90
C LEU A 600 8.55 18.10 12.35
N ALA A 601 9.58 18.85 12.71
CA ALA A 601 9.70 19.45 14.04
C ALA A 601 8.57 20.43 14.34
N ALA A 602 8.04 21.14 13.33
CA ALA A 602 6.86 22.00 13.50
C ALA A 602 5.59 21.16 13.75
N VAL A 603 5.41 20.08 13.00
CA VAL A 603 4.29 19.14 13.19
C VAL A 603 4.33 18.50 14.58
N HIS A 604 5.49 18.06 15.05
CA HIS A 604 5.64 17.49 16.40
C HIS A 604 5.31 18.52 17.49
N ARG A 605 5.71 19.78 17.33
CA ARG A 605 5.30 20.87 18.27
C ARG A 605 3.77 21.09 18.26
N ASP A 606 3.12 20.94 17.12
CA ASP A 606 1.66 21.02 17.02
C ASP A 606 1.01 19.85 17.77
N PHE A 607 1.53 18.62 17.62
CA PHE A 607 1.08 17.46 18.38
C PHE A 607 1.25 17.66 19.90
N GLU A 608 2.36 18.16 20.33
CA GLU A 608 2.58 18.49 21.75
C GLU A 608 1.58 19.51 22.27
N ARG A 609 1.28 20.56 21.48
CA ARG A 609 0.25 21.54 21.86
C ARG A 609 -1.14 20.92 21.95
N MET A 610 -1.52 20.07 21.00
CA MET A 610 -2.80 19.35 21.02
C MET A 610 -2.89 18.43 22.24
N ARG A 611 -1.84 17.67 22.53
CA ARG A 611 -1.75 16.81 23.72
C ARG A 611 -1.86 17.60 25.01
N ASN A 612 -1.11 18.69 25.16
CA ASN A 612 -1.14 19.51 26.36
C ASN A 612 -2.50 20.18 26.57
N LYS A 613 -3.17 20.62 25.48
CA LYS A 613 -4.55 21.13 25.54
C LYS A 613 -5.54 20.04 25.99
N ALA A 614 -5.41 18.82 25.47
CA ALA A 614 -6.25 17.70 25.90
C ALA A 614 -6.02 17.35 27.37
N ILE A 615 -4.79 17.31 27.86
CA ILE A 615 -4.46 17.05 29.27
C ILE A 615 -5.03 18.17 30.16
N ALA A 616 -4.89 19.43 29.77
CA ALA A 616 -5.43 20.56 30.51
C ALA A 616 -6.96 20.49 30.63
N SER A 617 -7.65 19.98 29.62
CA SER A 617 -9.13 19.77 29.67
C SER A 617 -9.56 18.66 30.62
N LEU A 618 -8.66 17.75 30.99
CA LEU A 618 -8.90 16.66 31.98
C LEU A 618 -8.55 17.07 33.41
N GLY A 619 -7.99 18.28 33.64
CA GLY A 619 -7.60 18.77 34.96
C GLY A 619 -8.78 19.10 35.87
N PRO A 620 -8.56 19.22 37.22
CA PRO A 620 -9.61 19.47 38.19
C PRO A 620 -10.40 20.77 37.96
N GLU A 621 -9.83 21.75 37.27
CA GLU A 621 -10.50 23.01 36.90
C GLU A 621 -11.53 22.80 35.76
N ALA A 622 -11.37 21.79 34.91
CA ALA A 622 -12.32 21.49 33.83
C ALA A 622 -13.60 20.78 34.33
N LEU A 623 -13.55 20.16 35.48
CA LEU A 623 -14.71 19.46 36.10
C LEU A 623 -15.71 20.41 36.74
N GLY A 624 -15.38 21.68 36.91
CA GLY A 624 -16.21 22.71 37.54
C GLY A 624 -16.79 23.77 36.60
N ALA A 625 -16.40 23.82 35.35
CA ALA A 625 -16.90 24.82 34.40
C ALA A 625 -18.13 24.27 33.66
N PRO A 626 -19.27 25.01 33.60
CA PRO A 626 -20.37 24.62 32.72
C PRO A 626 -19.87 24.64 31.28
N ALA A 627 -20.28 23.64 30.47
CA ALA A 627 -19.91 23.51 29.07
C ALA A 627 -20.15 24.84 28.33
N GLN A 628 -19.14 25.67 28.22
CA GLN A 628 -19.16 26.80 27.33
C GLN A 628 -18.92 26.25 25.92
N ASN A 629 -19.84 26.53 25.02
CA ASN A 629 -19.67 26.33 23.59
C ASN A 629 -18.37 27.05 23.18
N ILE A 630 -17.26 26.32 23.12
CA ILE A 630 -16.02 26.81 22.59
C ILE A 630 -16.19 26.84 21.07
N SER A 631 -16.73 27.93 20.55
CA SER A 631 -16.54 28.27 19.16
C SER A 631 -15.04 28.40 18.93
N SER A 632 -14.45 27.46 18.22
CA SER A 632 -13.05 27.47 17.83
C SER A 632 -12.81 28.62 16.82
N GLN A 633 -12.57 29.81 17.32
CA GLN A 633 -11.81 30.79 16.60
C GLN A 633 -10.33 30.48 16.78
N SER A 634 -9.83 29.54 16.00
CA SER A 634 -8.39 29.46 15.71
C SER A 634 -8.18 30.22 14.41
N ASP A 635 -7.49 31.33 14.49
CA ASP A 635 -6.93 32.10 13.35
C ASP A 635 -5.83 31.28 12.63
N ARG A 636 -6.22 30.17 12.09
CA ARG A 636 -5.49 29.40 11.07
C ARG A 636 -6.52 28.86 10.12
N THR A 637 -6.46 29.27 8.88
CA THR A 637 -7.13 28.66 7.74
C THR A 637 -6.64 27.23 7.56
N VAL A 638 -7.11 26.35 8.44
CA VAL A 638 -7.07 24.92 8.21
C VAL A 638 -8.22 24.67 7.26
N ASN A 639 -7.92 24.33 6.01
CA ASN A 639 -8.94 23.87 5.07
C ASN A 639 -9.64 22.67 5.71
N ARG A 640 -10.85 22.86 6.18
CA ARG A 640 -11.71 21.76 6.66
C ARG A 640 -12.27 21.04 5.43
N SER A 641 -12.51 19.74 5.54
CA SER A 641 -13.31 19.03 4.56
C SER A 641 -14.63 19.76 4.36
N VAL A 642 -14.89 20.16 3.12
CA VAL A 642 -16.13 20.85 2.77
C VAL A 642 -17.09 19.80 2.24
N PRO A 643 -18.27 19.59 2.87
CA PRO A 643 -19.24 18.63 2.40
C PRO A 643 -19.71 18.96 0.99
N ILE A 644 -19.85 17.96 0.18
CA ILE A 644 -20.46 18.07 -1.14
C ILE A 644 -21.98 18.11 -0.93
N SER A 645 -22.61 19.28 -1.06
CA SER A 645 -24.07 19.35 -0.98
C SER A 645 -24.70 18.81 -2.26
N SER A 646 -25.43 17.70 -2.18
CA SER A 646 -26.23 17.21 -3.29
C SER A 646 -27.48 18.08 -3.42
N GLN A 647 -27.52 19.00 -4.39
CA GLN A 647 -28.75 19.69 -4.77
C GLN A 647 -29.70 18.83 -5.64
N ALA A 648 -29.49 17.52 -5.70
CA ALA A 648 -30.35 16.60 -6.44
C ALA A 648 -31.23 15.80 -5.48
N ALA A 649 -32.45 16.19 -5.40
CA ALA A 649 -33.67 15.53 -4.94
C ALA A 649 -34.03 15.55 -3.43
N PRO A 650 -35.10 16.30 -3.09
CA PRO A 650 -35.69 16.28 -1.72
C PRO A 650 -36.63 15.10 -1.44
N GLN A 651 -36.74 14.08 -2.28
CA GLN A 651 -37.82 13.08 -2.14
C GLN A 651 -37.43 11.69 -1.61
N LEU A 652 -36.17 11.43 -1.27
CA LEU A 652 -35.75 10.08 -0.77
C LEU A 652 -35.36 10.02 0.72
N ALA A 653 -35.37 11.14 1.42
CA ALA A 653 -34.99 11.16 2.85
C ALA A 653 -36.11 10.65 3.78
N GLU A 654 -37.33 10.44 3.31
CA GLU A 654 -38.47 10.02 4.15
C GLU A 654 -38.58 8.49 4.26
N GLN A 655 -38.04 7.73 3.32
CA GLN A 655 -38.07 6.25 3.37
C GLN A 655 -36.93 5.61 4.20
N ALA A 656 -35.89 6.34 4.51
CA ALA A 656 -34.77 5.80 5.32
C ALA A 656 -35.06 5.76 6.82
N ARG A 657 -36.11 6.46 7.31
CA ARG A 657 -36.46 6.49 8.73
C ARG A 657 -37.23 5.26 9.22
N ASP A 658 -37.84 4.50 8.34
CA ASP A 658 -38.62 3.31 8.71
C ASP A 658 -37.78 2.01 8.82
N PHE A 659 -36.55 2.00 8.32
CA PHE A 659 -35.70 0.80 8.33
C PHE A 659 -34.89 0.62 9.65
N GLN A 660 -34.79 1.65 10.48
CA GLN A 660 -34.10 1.57 11.78
C GLN A 660 -34.96 1.05 12.93
N ARG A 661 -36.22 0.75 12.70
CA ARG A 661 -37.15 0.30 13.80
C ARG A 661 -37.39 -1.20 13.90
N SER A 662 -36.81 -2.03 13.07
CA SER A 662 -37.03 -3.47 13.14
C SER A 662 -35.76 -4.28 13.05
N ARG A 663 -34.96 -4.32 14.09
CA ARG A 663 -34.08 -5.44 14.46
C ARG A 663 -33.32 -5.14 15.76
N SER A 664 -34.01 -5.12 16.87
CA SER A 664 -33.42 -5.51 18.13
C SER A 664 -33.50 -7.04 18.19
N ILE A 665 -32.38 -7.72 17.95
CA ILE A 665 -32.27 -9.16 18.28
C ILE A 665 -31.77 -9.23 19.71
N ASP A 666 -32.70 -9.60 20.57
CA ASP A 666 -32.50 -9.91 21.96
C ASP A 666 -31.72 -11.21 22.10
N PHE A 667 -30.50 -11.14 22.65
CA PHE A 667 -29.72 -12.30 23.05
C PHE A 667 -29.99 -12.58 24.54
N GLY A 668 -31.17 -13.13 24.81
CA GLY A 668 -31.47 -13.73 26.08
C GLY A 668 -31.54 -15.25 25.95
N GLY A 669 -30.78 -15.96 26.75
CA GLY A 669 -31.06 -17.34 27.03
C GLY A 669 -29.88 -18.32 26.85
N GLY A 670 -29.22 -18.63 27.97
CA GLY A 670 -28.31 -19.76 28.09
C GLY A 670 -29.02 -21.10 27.85
N GLY A 671 -28.42 -21.93 27.00
CA GLY A 671 -28.77 -23.33 26.80
C GLY A 671 -27.51 -24.21 26.82
N PRO A 672 -27.60 -25.44 27.28
CA PRO A 672 -26.44 -26.23 27.69
C PRO A 672 -25.67 -26.77 26.47
N VAL A 673 -24.32 -26.73 26.58
CA VAL A 673 -23.38 -27.28 25.64
C VAL A 673 -23.59 -28.81 25.55
N GLY A 674 -24.00 -29.30 24.38
CA GLY A 674 -24.26 -30.70 24.13
C GLY A 674 -22.97 -31.57 24.08
N PRO A 675 -23.10 -32.91 24.26
CA PRO A 675 -21.99 -33.83 24.56
C PRO A 675 -21.03 -34.16 23.40
N ILE A 676 -21.08 -33.45 22.30
CA ILE A 676 -20.25 -33.76 21.11
C ILE A 676 -18.79 -33.30 21.27
N PHE A 677 -18.52 -32.30 22.11
CA PHE A 677 -17.13 -31.83 22.34
C PHE A 677 -16.30 -32.73 23.24
N VAL A 678 -16.92 -33.64 24.00
CA VAL A 678 -16.18 -34.55 24.89
C VAL A 678 -15.62 -35.77 24.13
N LEU A 679 -16.21 -36.12 22.99
CA LEU A 679 -15.76 -37.27 22.20
C LEU A 679 -14.47 -36.97 21.40
N PHE A 680 -14.25 -35.72 20.99
CA PHE A 680 -13.03 -35.34 20.28
C PHE A 680 -11.81 -35.23 21.18
N ALA A 681 -11.99 -34.81 22.42
CA ALA A 681 -10.89 -34.74 23.40
C ALA A 681 -10.41 -36.11 23.87
N LEU A 682 -11.25 -37.12 23.86
CA LEU A 682 -10.90 -38.50 24.25
C LEU A 682 -10.24 -39.30 23.11
N LEU A 683 -10.50 -38.96 21.87
CA LEU A 683 -9.82 -39.59 20.71
C LEU A 683 -8.41 -38.99 20.49
N TYR A 684 -8.18 -37.73 20.82
CA TYR A 684 -6.85 -37.11 20.70
C TYR A 684 -5.87 -37.65 21.77
N ARG A 685 -6.35 -38.04 22.94
CA ARG A 685 -5.52 -38.60 24.03
C ARG A 685 -5.12 -40.07 23.84
N LYS A 686 -5.76 -40.77 22.88
CA LYS A 686 -5.40 -42.17 22.56
C LYS A 686 -4.39 -42.29 21.40
N PHE A 687 -4.12 -41.20 20.64
CA PHE A 687 -3.16 -41.23 19.54
C PHE A 687 -1.75 -40.73 19.93
N THR A 688 -1.59 -40.10 21.08
CA THR A 688 -0.28 -39.59 21.56
C THR A 688 0.40 -40.51 22.60
N ALA A 689 -0.16 -41.71 22.85
CA ALA A 689 0.39 -42.66 23.80
C ALA A 689 0.94 -43.94 23.17
N LYS A 690 1.26 -43.93 21.86
CA LYS A 690 2.03 -44.97 21.19
C LYS A 690 2.87 -44.38 20.08
N ASN A 691 4.00 -43.84 20.45
CA ASN A 691 5.31 -43.93 19.77
C ASN A 691 6.33 -43.20 20.66
#